data_d6a018edaeab390ffb275ec7b3f2eed2
#
_entry.id   d6a018edaeab390ffb275ec7b3f2eed2
#
_cell.length_a   1.000
_cell.length_b   1.000
_cell.length_c   1.000
_cell.angle_alpha   90.00
_cell.angle_beta   90.00
_cell.angle_gamma   90.00
#
_symmetry.space_group_name_H-M   'P 1'
#
loop_
_entity.id
_entity.type
_entity.pdbx_description
1 polymer ?
#
loop_
_entity_poly.entity_id
_entity_poly.type
_entity_poly.pdbx_seq_one_letter_code
_entity_poly.pdbx_strand_id
1 'polypeptide(L)'
;MTANTTRDAAPQPPAPATDTAAPQPAPYAPIGRIPVTEVFPVVEDGRWPAKAVPGEVIPIRATVFREGHDRFGATAVLVRPDGTDGPSARMVEILPGLDRYEARLAADAPGDWGLRVEGWSDPYATWAHDAGIKVPAGIDVPLMLEEGARVLDRAAAVPGRDSGDAAALTAAAEQLRNETLTDGERLSAGLAAPVVGALDRLPLRDHVSPSATYPLQVDRSRALAGSWYEIFPRSLGSGSDEQGNWYTGTLRTAAERLDRIAAMGFDVLYLTPISPIGATNRKGRNNTLDARPDDPGSPYGIGSPDGGHDVIHPDLGTFDDFDALVARAGELGMEVALDLALQCSPDHPWVSEHPEWFTVLADGSIAYAENPPKKYQDIYPLNFDNDPEGIYAAILEVVRTWISHGVTIFRVDNPHTKPLNFWQRLIREVRSTNPEVLFLAEAFTRPAMMRTLGKIGFHQSYTYFAWRNTKQELIDYMVELSQDTAHVLRPAFWPTTHDILTPFMTNGKVPAFKLRAVLAATLSPTWGIYSGYELAESTPRPGFEEQIDNEKYEYKPRDFVAARANGIEDLLTRLNAARAAHPALQQLRDIWFHPTSDDALIAYSKRIDAAHSPTGEDDVVLTVVSLDPSNVREGEVYLNLVQLGLPGDTDGAFPCLRVTDELTGAAYEWSGTNYVRLDPFAGRVAHVLRVEPL
;
A
#
# COMPACT_ATOMS: atom_id res chain seq x y z
N MET A 1 40.18 80.77 -14.55
CA MET A 1 39.44 79.87 -15.48
C MET A 1 38.99 78.68 -14.70
N THR A 2 37.78 78.68 -14.32
CA THR A 2 37.14 77.78 -13.39
C THR A 2 36.62 76.53 -14.15
N ALA A 3 37.07 75.33 -13.79
CA ALA A 3 36.54 74.09 -14.30
C ALA A 3 35.43 73.62 -13.37
N ASN A 4 34.25 73.42 -13.95
CA ASN A 4 33.05 73.01 -13.31
C ASN A 4 33.01 71.40 -13.33
N THR A 5 33.16 70.79 -12.21
CA THR A 5 33.01 69.33 -12.07
C THR A 5 31.58 69.04 -11.57
N THR A 6 30.72 68.48 -12.44
CA THR A 6 29.46 67.92 -12.11
C THR A 6 29.67 66.57 -11.35
N ARG A 7 29.28 66.57 -10.12
CA ARG A 7 29.17 65.29 -9.32
C ARG A 7 27.92 64.56 -9.74
N ASP A 8 28.08 63.35 -10.28
CA ASP A 8 26.99 62.40 -10.44
C ASP A 8 26.47 61.98 -9.05
N ALA A 9 25.17 62.13 -8.88
CA ALA A 9 24.46 61.71 -7.67
C ALA A 9 24.27 60.18 -7.70
N ALA A 10 24.70 59.49 -6.64
CA ALA A 10 24.45 58.08 -6.43
C ALA A 10 22.93 57.81 -6.33
N PRO A 11 22.43 56.67 -6.83
CA PRO A 11 21.02 56.33 -6.73
C PRO A 11 20.60 56.15 -5.27
N GLN A 12 19.48 56.73 -4.88
CA GLN A 12 18.87 56.55 -3.58
C GLN A 12 18.41 55.09 -3.39
N PRO A 13 18.58 54.52 -2.20
CA PRO A 13 18.03 53.22 -1.90
C PRO A 13 16.50 53.24 -1.97
N PRO A 14 15.85 52.16 -2.40
CA PRO A 14 14.38 52.08 -2.44
C PRO A 14 13.80 52.27 -1.04
N ALA A 15 12.67 52.98 -0.97
CA ALA A 15 11.93 53.20 0.27
C ALA A 15 11.56 51.84 0.93
N PRO A 16 11.57 51.78 2.26
CA PRO A 16 11.17 50.53 2.95
C PRO A 16 9.75 50.17 2.59
N ALA A 17 9.54 48.90 2.22
CA ALA A 17 8.23 48.36 1.91
C ALA A 17 7.29 48.63 3.10
N THR A 18 6.13 49.19 2.81
CA THR A 18 5.06 49.44 3.76
C THR A 18 4.74 48.15 4.50
N ASP A 19 4.66 48.27 5.81
CA ASP A 19 4.18 47.31 6.78
C ASP A 19 3.00 46.49 6.22
N THR A 20 3.27 45.29 5.79
CA THR A 20 2.21 44.31 5.60
C THR A 20 1.74 43.95 6.99
N ALA A 21 0.54 44.40 7.36
CA ALA A 21 -0.13 44.00 8.59
C ALA A 21 0.03 42.50 8.77
N ALA A 22 0.52 42.08 9.93
CA ALA A 22 0.62 40.67 10.27
C ALA A 22 -0.70 39.99 9.95
N PRO A 23 -0.70 38.82 9.29
CA PRO A 23 -1.92 38.12 8.96
C PRO A 23 -2.73 37.95 10.26
N GLN A 24 -3.96 38.47 10.27
CA GLN A 24 -4.86 38.23 11.41
C GLN A 24 -5.00 36.72 11.56
N PRO A 25 -4.88 36.18 12.78
CA PRO A 25 -5.10 34.76 12.98
C PRO A 25 -6.48 34.40 12.44
N ALA A 26 -6.51 33.33 11.63
CA ALA A 26 -7.78 32.84 11.10
C ALA A 26 -8.76 32.65 12.27
N PRO A 27 -10.05 33.04 12.12
CA PRO A 27 -11.01 32.85 13.19
C PRO A 27 -11.06 31.36 13.56
N TYR A 28 -10.98 31.05 14.87
CA TYR A 28 -11.08 29.69 15.37
C TYR A 28 -12.36 29.04 14.82
N ALA A 29 -12.25 27.82 14.30
CA ALA A 29 -13.42 27.04 13.92
C ALA A 29 -14.32 26.80 15.15
N PRO A 30 -15.65 27.01 15.08
CA PRO A 30 -16.52 26.75 16.22
C PRO A 30 -16.52 25.25 16.54
N ILE A 31 -16.41 24.94 17.82
CA ILE A 31 -16.56 23.58 18.33
C ILE A 31 -18.04 23.19 18.24
N GLY A 32 -18.34 22.00 17.71
CA GLY A 32 -19.70 21.44 17.71
C GLY A 32 -20.22 21.15 19.12
N ARG A 33 -21.55 20.94 19.26
CA ARG A 33 -22.18 20.65 20.55
C ARG A 33 -21.61 19.39 21.22
N ILE A 34 -21.24 18.40 20.42
CA ILE A 34 -20.47 17.22 20.81
C ILE A 34 -19.13 17.32 20.07
N PRO A 35 -18.05 17.71 20.75
CA PRO A 35 -16.75 17.87 20.14
C PRO A 35 -16.23 16.57 19.52
N VAL A 36 -15.72 16.68 18.28
CA VAL A 36 -15.01 15.64 17.56
C VAL A 36 -13.63 16.15 17.21
N THR A 37 -12.59 15.48 17.71
CA THR A 37 -11.19 15.87 17.52
C THR A 37 -10.35 14.66 17.12
N GLU A 38 -9.11 14.89 16.70
CA GLU A 38 -8.13 13.85 16.40
C GLU A 38 -8.64 12.76 15.46
N VAL A 39 -9.37 13.17 14.42
CA VAL A 39 -9.88 12.24 13.41
C VAL A 39 -8.72 11.59 12.64
N PHE A 40 -8.79 10.26 12.49
CA PHE A 40 -7.84 9.46 11.71
C PHE A 40 -8.61 8.53 10.76
N PRO A 41 -8.12 8.29 9.52
CA PRO A 41 -6.89 8.83 8.94
C PRO A 41 -7.10 10.24 8.33
N VAL A 42 -6.28 11.19 8.74
CA VAL A 42 -6.24 12.55 8.20
C VAL A 42 -4.77 12.91 7.93
N VAL A 43 -4.48 13.37 6.72
CA VAL A 43 -3.12 13.71 6.29
C VAL A 43 -2.95 15.23 6.30
N GLU A 44 -2.10 15.74 7.20
CA GLU A 44 -1.79 17.17 7.34
C GLU A 44 -3.06 18.05 7.34
N ASP A 45 -3.95 17.79 8.29
CA ASP A 45 -5.23 18.51 8.46
C ASP A 45 -6.14 18.48 7.21
N GLY A 46 -6.02 17.43 6.40
CA GLY A 46 -6.80 17.26 5.16
C GLY A 46 -6.20 17.95 3.94
N ARG A 47 -4.96 18.43 4.02
CA ARG A 47 -4.24 19.01 2.88
C ARG A 47 -3.99 17.97 1.77
N TRP A 48 -3.80 16.73 2.14
CA TRP A 48 -3.61 15.60 1.25
C TRP A 48 -4.68 14.54 1.50
N PRO A 49 -5.11 13.82 0.48
CA PRO A 49 -6.03 12.71 0.69
C PRO A 49 -5.35 11.55 1.40
N ALA A 50 -6.06 10.92 2.33
CA ALA A 50 -5.70 9.57 2.74
C ALA A 50 -5.99 8.59 1.61
N LYS A 51 -5.28 7.45 1.57
CA LYS A 51 -5.38 6.44 0.51
C LYS A 51 -6.23 5.26 0.93
N ALA A 52 -7.02 4.75 -0.03
CA ALA A 52 -7.77 3.51 0.07
C ALA A 52 -7.88 2.82 -1.29
N VAL A 53 -8.40 1.60 -1.28
CA VAL A 53 -8.94 0.91 -2.45
C VAL A 53 -10.31 0.32 -2.11
N PRO A 54 -11.17 -0.06 -3.09
CA PRO A 54 -12.43 -0.73 -2.81
C PRO A 54 -12.24 -2.00 -1.99
N GLY A 55 -13.05 -2.18 -0.94
CA GLY A 55 -12.96 -3.33 -0.05
C GLY A 55 -11.80 -3.32 0.95
N GLU A 56 -10.94 -2.29 0.93
CA GLU A 56 -9.93 -2.11 1.97
C GLU A 56 -10.55 -1.64 3.26
N VAL A 57 -10.34 -2.37 4.33
CA VAL A 57 -10.85 -2.02 5.66
C VAL A 57 -10.03 -0.90 6.28
N ILE A 58 -10.66 0.25 6.47
CA ILE A 58 -10.03 1.45 7.03
C ILE A 58 -10.49 1.61 8.47
N PRO A 59 -9.58 1.57 9.47
CA PRO A 59 -9.89 1.96 10.83
C PRO A 59 -10.04 3.47 10.92
N ILE A 60 -11.23 3.92 11.29
CA ILE A 60 -11.54 5.34 11.48
C ILE A 60 -11.60 5.60 12.97
N ARG A 61 -10.76 6.49 13.47
CA ARG A 61 -10.65 6.83 14.87
C ARG A 61 -10.95 8.30 15.09
N ALA A 62 -11.49 8.60 16.27
CA ALA A 62 -11.64 9.99 16.73
C ALA A 62 -11.68 10.04 18.24
N THR A 63 -11.35 11.20 18.82
CA THR A 63 -11.66 11.54 20.20
C THR A 63 -12.98 12.30 20.20
N VAL A 64 -14.00 11.76 20.91
CA VAL A 64 -15.35 12.31 20.98
C VAL A 64 -15.76 12.39 22.45
N PHE A 65 -16.20 13.56 22.91
CA PHE A 65 -16.54 13.77 24.31
C PHE A 65 -17.64 14.83 24.48
N ARG A 66 -18.22 14.91 25.67
CA ARG A 66 -19.15 15.97 26.04
C ARG A 66 -19.04 16.30 27.55
N GLU A 67 -19.56 17.44 27.91
CA GLU A 67 -19.72 17.83 29.31
C GLU A 67 -20.88 17.09 29.99
N GLY A 68 -20.81 16.98 31.32
CA GLY A 68 -21.87 16.40 32.14
C GLY A 68 -21.83 14.88 32.20
N HIS A 69 -22.97 14.25 32.46
CA HIS A 69 -23.08 12.80 32.67
C HIS A 69 -23.96 12.09 31.62
N ASP A 70 -24.57 12.84 30.71
CA ASP A 70 -25.39 12.26 29.64
C ASP A 70 -24.54 11.41 28.71
N ARG A 71 -25.14 10.37 28.20
CA ARG A 71 -24.47 9.47 27.24
C ARG A 71 -24.45 10.10 25.85
N PHE A 72 -23.44 9.73 25.10
CA PHE A 72 -23.24 10.15 23.71
C PHE A 72 -22.69 8.99 22.88
N GLY A 73 -22.74 9.17 21.57
CA GLY A 73 -22.18 8.22 20.62
C GLY A 73 -21.45 8.94 19.51
N ALA A 74 -20.77 8.15 18.71
CA ALA A 74 -20.09 8.62 17.50
C ALA A 74 -20.39 7.70 16.31
N THR A 75 -20.41 8.29 15.11
CA THR A 75 -20.61 7.58 13.85
C THR A 75 -19.53 8.02 12.86
N ALA A 76 -18.84 7.07 12.27
CA ALA A 76 -17.97 7.33 11.12
C ALA A 76 -18.79 7.20 9.84
N VAL A 77 -18.53 8.09 8.88
CA VAL A 77 -19.25 8.15 7.60
C VAL A 77 -18.25 8.34 6.48
N LEU A 78 -18.30 7.49 5.47
CA LEU A 78 -17.66 7.75 4.19
C LEU A 78 -18.62 8.56 3.31
N VAL A 79 -18.12 9.62 2.69
CA VAL A 79 -18.88 10.47 1.79
C VAL A 79 -18.50 10.14 0.36
N ARG A 80 -19.51 9.83 -0.46
CA ARG A 80 -19.30 9.45 -1.88
C ARG A 80 -18.78 10.62 -2.70
N PRO A 81 -18.19 10.36 -3.88
CA PRO A 81 -17.74 11.42 -4.78
C PRO A 81 -18.85 12.41 -5.22
N ASP A 82 -20.11 12.00 -5.20
CA ASP A 82 -21.26 12.86 -5.50
C ASP A 82 -21.74 13.70 -4.30
N GLY A 83 -21.07 13.58 -3.15
CA GLY A 83 -21.37 14.29 -1.91
C GLY A 83 -22.46 13.61 -1.05
N THR A 84 -23.02 12.48 -1.47
CA THR A 84 -23.98 11.72 -0.66
C THR A 84 -23.29 10.87 0.39
N ASP A 85 -24.01 10.51 1.44
CA ASP A 85 -23.53 9.59 2.47
C ASP A 85 -23.41 8.17 1.90
N GLY A 86 -22.25 7.57 2.11
CA GLY A 86 -21.91 6.21 1.76
C GLY A 86 -21.96 5.28 2.98
N PRO A 87 -21.09 4.26 3.04
CA PRO A 87 -20.98 3.38 4.18
C PRO A 87 -20.76 4.15 5.49
N SER A 88 -21.45 3.75 6.53
CA SER A 88 -21.32 4.34 7.87
C SER A 88 -21.43 3.30 8.95
N ALA A 89 -20.78 3.53 10.11
CA ALA A 89 -20.86 2.63 11.25
C ALA A 89 -20.80 3.42 12.56
N ARG A 90 -21.54 2.93 13.58
CA ARG A 90 -21.40 3.40 14.95
C ARG A 90 -19.98 3.07 15.44
N MET A 91 -19.32 4.06 16.03
CA MET A 91 -17.98 3.87 16.60
C MET A 91 -18.09 3.28 18.00
N VAL A 92 -17.13 2.44 18.35
CA VAL A 92 -16.98 1.84 19.69
C VAL A 92 -15.80 2.44 20.43
N GLU A 93 -15.90 2.60 21.75
CA GLU A 93 -14.79 3.08 22.56
C GLU A 93 -13.70 1.99 22.64
N ILE A 94 -12.49 2.33 22.22
CA ILE A 94 -11.34 1.41 22.18
C ILE A 94 -10.38 1.57 23.36
N LEU A 95 -10.44 2.72 24.05
CA LEU A 95 -9.62 3.02 25.23
C LEU A 95 -10.52 3.62 26.32
N PRO A 96 -11.07 2.80 27.22
CA PRO A 96 -11.99 3.24 28.25
C PRO A 96 -11.45 4.39 29.10
N GLY A 97 -12.22 5.48 29.21
CA GLY A 97 -11.85 6.67 29.96
C GLY A 97 -10.92 7.65 29.21
N LEU A 98 -10.60 7.39 27.97
CA LEU A 98 -9.83 8.32 27.09
C LEU A 98 -10.65 8.86 25.93
N ASP A 99 -11.96 8.62 25.91
CA ASP A 99 -12.90 9.11 24.89
C ASP A 99 -12.47 8.78 23.46
N ARG A 100 -11.68 7.69 23.28
CA ARG A 100 -11.15 7.28 21.99
C ARG A 100 -12.04 6.22 21.37
N TYR A 101 -12.56 6.51 20.19
CA TYR A 101 -13.53 5.68 19.46
C TYR A 101 -12.95 5.20 18.14
N GLU A 102 -13.38 4.01 17.68
CA GLU A 102 -13.02 3.43 16.37
C GLU A 102 -14.26 2.84 15.70
N ALA A 103 -14.32 2.97 14.39
CA ALA A 103 -15.14 2.15 13.49
C ALA A 103 -14.30 1.68 12.31
N ARG A 104 -14.76 0.64 11.64
CA ARG A 104 -14.12 0.04 10.45
C ARG A 104 -15.05 0.18 9.28
N LEU A 105 -14.60 0.80 8.20
CA LEU A 105 -15.37 1.02 6.98
C LEU A 105 -14.54 0.70 5.75
N ALA A 106 -15.20 0.34 4.67
CA ALA A 106 -14.59 0.19 3.35
C ALA A 106 -15.40 0.97 2.31
N ALA A 107 -14.71 1.61 1.37
CA ALA A 107 -15.35 2.19 0.20
C ALA A 107 -15.72 1.08 -0.79
N ASP A 108 -16.77 1.28 -1.56
CA ASP A 108 -17.32 0.29 -2.49
C ASP A 108 -16.88 0.51 -3.96
N ALA A 109 -16.29 1.67 -4.28
CA ALA A 109 -15.86 1.99 -5.64
C ALA A 109 -14.66 2.96 -5.64
N PRO A 110 -13.85 3.00 -6.72
CA PRO A 110 -12.84 4.03 -6.91
C PRO A 110 -13.46 5.43 -7.03
N GLY A 111 -12.69 6.47 -6.63
CA GLY A 111 -13.09 7.86 -6.75
C GLY A 111 -12.52 8.76 -5.65
N ASP A 112 -12.88 10.03 -5.69
CA ASP A 112 -12.51 11.02 -4.68
C ASP A 112 -13.60 11.08 -3.62
N TRP A 113 -13.41 10.32 -2.57
CA TRP A 113 -14.32 10.20 -1.42
C TRP A 113 -13.98 11.22 -0.33
N GLY A 114 -14.87 11.31 0.64
CA GLY A 114 -14.65 12.02 1.88
C GLY A 114 -14.80 11.11 3.10
N LEU A 115 -14.25 11.55 4.22
CA LEU A 115 -14.38 10.93 5.52
C LEU A 115 -14.79 11.98 6.54
N ARG A 116 -15.85 11.72 7.33
CA ARG A 116 -16.19 12.52 8.50
C ARG A 116 -16.60 11.64 9.69
N VAL A 117 -16.52 12.21 10.87
CA VAL A 117 -17.03 11.61 12.10
C VAL A 117 -18.10 12.54 12.69
N GLU A 118 -19.21 11.97 13.14
CA GLU A 118 -20.33 12.66 13.74
C GLU A 118 -20.43 12.26 15.22
N GLY A 119 -20.23 13.22 16.12
CA GLY A 119 -20.58 13.08 17.53
C GLY A 119 -22.05 13.44 17.76
N TRP A 120 -22.75 12.69 18.62
CA TRP A 120 -24.17 12.93 18.89
C TRP A 120 -24.56 12.52 20.31
N SER A 121 -25.55 13.22 20.90
CA SER A 121 -26.15 12.83 22.18
C SER A 121 -27.01 11.60 22.01
N ASP A 122 -26.92 10.65 22.94
CA ASP A 122 -27.70 9.40 22.98
C ASP A 122 -28.79 9.47 24.06
N PRO A 123 -30.01 9.92 23.72
CA PRO A 123 -31.09 10.05 24.68
C PRO A 123 -31.52 8.70 25.27
N TYR A 124 -31.47 7.63 24.47
CA TYR A 124 -31.82 6.29 24.94
C TYR A 124 -30.78 5.76 25.94
N ALA A 125 -29.52 5.85 25.61
CA ALA A 125 -28.48 5.37 26.52
C ALA A 125 -28.43 6.19 27.83
N THR A 126 -28.73 7.50 27.78
CA THR A 126 -28.87 8.36 28.96
C THR A 126 -30.06 7.90 29.82
N TRP A 127 -31.24 7.76 29.22
CA TRP A 127 -32.43 7.27 29.90
C TRP A 127 -32.22 5.86 30.49
N ALA A 128 -31.69 4.92 29.69
CA ALA A 128 -31.48 3.52 30.13
C ALA A 128 -30.53 3.45 31.34
N HIS A 129 -29.49 4.26 31.35
CA HIS A 129 -28.57 4.38 32.49
C HIS A 129 -29.29 4.90 33.74
N ASP A 130 -29.98 6.01 33.63
CA ASP A 130 -30.66 6.65 34.77
C ASP A 130 -31.83 5.83 35.30
N ALA A 131 -32.68 5.30 34.40
CA ALA A 131 -33.81 4.45 34.76
C ALA A 131 -33.35 3.13 35.41
N GLY A 132 -32.24 2.55 34.91
CA GLY A 132 -31.62 1.35 35.49
C GLY A 132 -31.17 1.52 36.94
N ILE A 133 -30.87 2.75 37.37
CA ILE A 133 -30.50 3.09 38.74
C ILE A 133 -31.71 3.52 39.57
N LYS A 134 -32.51 4.46 39.05
CA LYS A 134 -33.60 5.14 39.79
C LYS A 134 -34.80 4.24 40.02
N VAL A 135 -35.24 3.47 39.00
CA VAL A 135 -36.44 2.63 39.11
C VAL A 135 -36.27 1.54 40.17
N PRO A 136 -35.18 0.75 40.23
CA PRO A 136 -34.95 -0.21 41.31
C PRO A 136 -34.84 0.45 42.69
N ALA A 137 -34.37 1.70 42.74
CA ALA A 137 -34.28 2.47 44.00
C ALA A 137 -35.59 3.14 44.42
N GLY A 138 -36.67 3.03 43.65
CA GLY A 138 -37.95 3.65 43.89
C GLY A 138 -37.93 5.20 43.76
N ILE A 139 -36.99 5.74 42.98
CA ILE A 139 -36.79 7.18 42.78
C ILE A 139 -37.38 7.60 41.46
N ASP A 140 -38.27 8.61 41.45
CA ASP A 140 -38.87 9.19 40.21
C ASP A 140 -39.48 8.18 39.24
N VAL A 141 -39.97 7.03 39.73
CA VAL A 141 -40.34 5.86 38.90
C VAL A 141 -41.36 6.25 37.80
N PRO A 142 -42.53 6.90 38.11
CA PRO A 142 -43.46 7.25 37.03
C PRO A 142 -42.84 8.16 35.98
N LEU A 143 -42.00 9.09 36.39
CA LEU A 143 -41.30 10.02 35.50
C LEU A 143 -40.32 9.28 34.60
N MET A 144 -39.49 8.39 35.17
CA MET A 144 -38.50 7.62 34.39
C MET A 144 -39.15 6.71 33.35
N LEU A 145 -40.26 6.07 33.69
CA LEU A 145 -40.98 5.19 32.77
C LEU A 145 -41.66 5.97 31.62
N GLU A 146 -42.26 7.13 31.90
CA GLU A 146 -42.86 7.98 30.87
C GLU A 146 -41.79 8.63 29.98
N GLU A 147 -40.66 9.10 30.55
CA GLU A 147 -39.55 9.60 29.74
C GLU A 147 -39.00 8.54 28.80
N GLY A 148 -38.81 7.30 29.26
CA GLY A 148 -38.42 6.19 28.42
C GLY A 148 -39.39 5.93 27.28
N ALA A 149 -40.70 5.92 27.58
CA ALA A 149 -41.71 5.74 26.56
C ALA A 149 -41.62 6.84 25.48
N ARG A 150 -41.45 8.10 25.86
CA ARG A 150 -41.29 9.22 24.90
C ARG A 150 -40.01 9.09 24.08
N VAL A 151 -38.91 8.63 24.67
CA VAL A 151 -37.65 8.38 23.93
C VAL A 151 -37.86 7.27 22.89
N LEU A 152 -38.55 6.20 23.25
CA LEU A 152 -38.84 5.10 22.32
C LEU A 152 -39.81 5.51 21.22
N ASP A 153 -40.86 6.32 21.52
CA ASP A 153 -41.76 6.86 20.50
C ASP A 153 -41.03 7.73 19.48
N ARG A 154 -40.11 8.59 19.95
CA ARG A 154 -39.24 9.39 19.06
C ARG A 154 -38.37 8.52 18.21
N ALA A 155 -37.77 7.47 18.81
CA ALA A 155 -36.93 6.55 18.11
C ALA A 155 -37.70 5.74 17.05
N ALA A 156 -38.93 5.30 17.33
CA ALA A 156 -39.81 4.63 16.36
C ALA A 156 -40.10 5.51 15.14
N ALA A 157 -40.20 6.81 15.34
CA ALA A 157 -40.55 7.80 14.30
C ALA A 157 -39.33 8.28 13.47
N VAL A 158 -38.12 7.79 13.73
CA VAL A 158 -36.92 8.20 12.96
C VAL A 158 -37.10 7.79 11.49
N PRO A 159 -36.89 8.70 10.52
CA PRO A 159 -36.99 8.35 9.10
C PRO A 159 -36.00 7.24 8.69
N GLY A 160 -36.50 6.29 7.88
CA GLY A 160 -35.67 5.17 7.41
C GLY A 160 -35.59 3.98 8.39
N ARG A 161 -36.24 4.03 9.54
CA ARG A 161 -36.32 2.90 10.46
C ARG A 161 -37.14 1.76 9.85
N ASP A 162 -36.64 0.54 10.01
CA ASP A 162 -37.36 -0.68 9.62
C ASP A 162 -38.70 -0.76 10.35
N SER A 163 -39.73 -1.27 9.68
CA SER A 163 -41.09 -1.36 10.23
C SER A 163 -41.21 -2.32 11.43
N GLY A 164 -40.42 -3.41 11.45
CA GLY A 164 -40.34 -4.34 12.58
C GLY A 164 -39.66 -3.70 13.79
N ASP A 165 -38.60 -2.95 13.56
CA ASP A 165 -37.91 -2.17 14.60
C ASP A 165 -38.82 -1.06 15.17
N ALA A 166 -39.53 -0.34 14.30
CA ALA A 166 -40.49 0.67 14.73
C ALA A 166 -41.63 0.08 15.60
N ALA A 167 -42.14 -1.07 15.17
CA ALA A 167 -43.17 -1.79 15.94
C ALA A 167 -42.64 -2.29 17.30
N ALA A 168 -41.44 -2.81 17.36
CA ALA A 168 -40.79 -3.25 18.61
C ALA A 168 -40.61 -2.08 19.60
N LEU A 169 -40.14 -0.91 19.11
CA LEU A 169 -39.98 0.30 19.91
C LEU A 169 -41.33 0.85 20.43
N THR A 170 -42.34 0.87 19.56
CA THR A 170 -43.71 1.32 19.93
C THR A 170 -44.29 0.38 20.98
N ALA A 171 -44.22 -0.95 20.81
CA ALA A 171 -44.70 -1.91 21.77
C ALA A 171 -44.00 -1.75 23.14
N ALA A 172 -42.68 -1.54 23.14
CA ALA A 172 -41.94 -1.29 24.38
C ALA A 172 -42.37 0.02 25.07
N ALA A 173 -42.67 1.10 24.31
CA ALA A 173 -43.18 2.34 24.83
C ALA A 173 -44.58 2.18 25.50
N GLU A 174 -45.42 1.34 24.87
CA GLU A 174 -46.73 0.98 25.46
C GLU A 174 -46.57 0.19 26.76
N GLN A 175 -45.65 -0.77 26.82
CA GLN A 175 -45.35 -1.54 28.04
C GLN A 175 -44.83 -0.64 29.17
N LEU A 176 -43.94 0.32 28.86
CA LEU A 176 -43.46 1.32 29.84
C LEU A 176 -44.62 2.13 30.48
N ARG A 177 -45.69 2.35 29.76
CA ARG A 177 -46.91 3.04 30.24
C ARG A 177 -47.95 2.14 30.90
N ASN A 178 -47.80 0.82 30.81
CA ASN A 178 -48.80 -0.13 31.26
C ASN A 178 -48.75 -0.33 32.78
N GLU A 179 -49.61 0.40 33.49
CA GLU A 179 -49.72 0.35 34.96
C GLU A 179 -50.22 -0.98 35.54
N THR A 180 -50.65 -1.93 34.70
CA THR A 180 -50.98 -3.29 35.18
C THR A 180 -49.77 -4.16 35.41
N LEU A 181 -48.59 -3.76 34.95
CA LEU A 181 -47.31 -4.43 35.18
C LEU A 181 -46.59 -3.79 36.37
N THR A 182 -45.69 -4.58 36.96
CA THR A 182 -44.75 -4.04 37.96
C THR A 182 -43.74 -3.07 37.34
N ASP A 183 -43.20 -2.16 38.10
CA ASP A 183 -42.20 -1.20 37.63
C ASP A 183 -40.97 -1.90 37.04
N GLY A 184 -40.55 -3.03 37.60
CA GLY A 184 -39.45 -3.84 37.06
C GLY A 184 -39.76 -4.48 35.70
N GLU A 185 -41.00 -5.01 35.51
CA GLU A 185 -41.44 -5.54 34.20
C GLU A 185 -41.55 -4.45 33.15
N ARG A 186 -42.06 -3.29 33.51
CA ARG A 186 -42.11 -2.08 32.64
C ARG A 186 -40.73 -1.65 32.21
N LEU A 187 -39.80 -1.50 33.15
CA LEU A 187 -38.41 -1.15 32.84
C LEU A 187 -37.76 -2.20 31.94
N SER A 188 -37.95 -3.49 32.25
CA SER A 188 -37.37 -4.60 31.49
C SER A 188 -37.84 -4.59 30.03
N ALA A 189 -39.10 -4.19 29.76
CA ALA A 189 -39.59 -4.06 28.38
C ALA A 189 -38.83 -2.96 27.60
N GLY A 190 -38.54 -1.83 28.23
CA GLY A 190 -37.78 -0.74 27.61
C GLY A 190 -36.28 -1.05 27.40
N LEU A 191 -35.75 -2.04 28.12
CA LEU A 191 -34.35 -2.49 28.01
C LEU A 191 -34.21 -3.85 27.26
N ALA A 192 -35.27 -4.35 26.68
CA ALA A 192 -35.31 -5.66 26.03
C ALA A 192 -34.39 -5.73 24.78
N ALA A 193 -33.83 -6.91 24.51
CA ALA A 193 -32.94 -7.13 23.37
C ALA A 193 -33.48 -6.62 22.02
N PRO A 194 -34.79 -6.75 21.67
CA PRO A 194 -35.32 -6.17 20.43
C PRO A 194 -35.22 -4.64 20.39
N VAL A 195 -35.40 -3.95 21.52
CA VAL A 195 -35.26 -2.49 21.63
C VAL A 195 -33.82 -2.06 21.42
N VAL A 196 -32.89 -2.71 22.14
CA VAL A 196 -31.46 -2.45 22.01
C VAL A 196 -31.00 -2.70 20.57
N GLY A 197 -31.36 -3.85 19.98
CA GLY A 197 -31.01 -4.16 18.60
C GLY A 197 -31.55 -3.18 17.56
N ALA A 198 -32.79 -2.69 17.75
CA ALA A 198 -33.37 -1.66 16.88
C ALA A 198 -32.60 -0.34 16.95
N LEU A 199 -32.11 0.04 18.15
CA LEU A 199 -31.34 1.26 18.38
C LEU A 199 -29.87 1.12 18.01
N ASP A 200 -29.32 -0.07 18.05
CA ASP A 200 -27.97 -0.33 17.52
C ASP A 200 -27.93 -0.21 15.99
N ARG A 201 -28.97 -0.69 15.30
CA ARG A 201 -29.08 -0.56 13.83
C ARG A 201 -29.29 0.89 13.39
N LEU A 202 -30.17 1.63 14.08
CA LEU A 202 -30.45 3.05 13.80
C LEU A 202 -30.69 3.79 15.12
N PRO A 203 -29.68 4.45 15.71
CA PRO A 203 -29.82 5.17 16.98
C PRO A 203 -30.70 6.42 16.86
N LEU A 204 -31.34 6.80 17.96
CA LEU A 204 -31.91 8.15 18.11
C LEU A 204 -30.77 9.11 18.44
N ARG A 205 -30.51 10.07 17.54
CA ARG A 205 -29.37 10.99 17.64
C ARG A 205 -29.84 12.42 17.80
N ASP A 206 -29.48 13.03 18.93
CA ASP A 206 -29.72 14.46 19.17
C ASP A 206 -28.39 15.24 19.08
N HIS A 207 -28.46 16.52 18.72
CA HIS A 207 -27.30 17.43 18.68
C HIS A 207 -26.13 16.91 17.84
N VAL A 208 -26.43 16.33 16.68
CA VAL A 208 -25.39 15.80 15.78
C VAL A 208 -24.39 16.90 15.42
N SER A 209 -23.14 16.64 15.68
CA SER A 209 -22.01 17.56 15.45
C SER A 209 -20.99 16.86 14.53
N PRO A 210 -20.99 17.17 13.23
CA PRO A 210 -20.00 16.59 12.31
C PRO A 210 -18.64 17.27 12.46
N SER A 211 -17.58 16.49 12.27
CA SER A 211 -16.25 17.03 11.96
C SER A 211 -16.23 17.69 10.57
N ALA A 212 -15.09 18.27 10.18
CA ALA A 212 -14.83 18.52 8.77
C ALA A 212 -14.88 17.19 7.96
N THR A 213 -15.21 17.29 6.67
CA THR A 213 -15.04 16.18 5.73
C THR A 213 -13.62 16.20 5.19
N TYR A 214 -12.87 15.17 5.45
CA TYR A 214 -11.45 15.02 5.04
C TYR A 214 -11.36 14.21 3.75
N PRO A 215 -10.44 14.55 2.84
CA PRO A 215 -10.32 13.87 1.56
C PRO A 215 -9.79 12.43 1.72
N LEU A 216 -10.41 11.50 1.00
CA LEU A 216 -10.03 10.10 0.89
C LEU A 216 -9.99 9.72 -0.59
N GLN A 217 -8.80 9.40 -1.10
CA GLN A 217 -8.61 8.95 -2.47
C GLN A 217 -8.73 7.42 -2.51
N VAL A 218 -9.73 6.93 -3.21
CA VAL A 218 -9.95 5.50 -3.43
C VAL A 218 -9.49 5.15 -4.85
N ASP A 219 -8.35 4.49 -4.94
CA ASP A 219 -7.78 4.03 -6.22
C ASP A 219 -8.27 2.61 -6.53
N ARG A 220 -8.04 2.10 -7.75
CA ARG A 220 -8.37 0.71 -8.10
C ARG A 220 -7.58 -0.30 -7.24
N SER A 221 -8.09 -1.52 -7.08
CA SER A 221 -7.54 -2.53 -6.16
C SER A 221 -6.05 -2.84 -6.40
N ARG A 222 -5.58 -2.74 -7.65
CA ARG A 222 -4.18 -2.93 -8.02
C ARG A 222 -3.23 -1.91 -7.34
N ALA A 223 -3.72 -0.75 -6.92
CA ALA A 223 -2.94 0.22 -6.15
C ALA A 223 -2.55 -0.28 -4.74
N LEU A 224 -3.19 -1.35 -4.24
CA LEU A 224 -2.87 -1.98 -2.96
C LEU A 224 -2.23 -3.35 -3.14
N ALA A 225 -2.78 -4.22 -4.00
CA ALA A 225 -2.40 -5.63 -4.08
C ALA A 225 -1.93 -6.02 -5.48
N GLY A 226 -0.83 -6.78 -5.53
CA GLY A 226 -0.30 -7.33 -6.77
C GLY A 226 0.89 -8.25 -6.55
N SER A 227 1.08 -9.17 -7.50
CA SER A 227 2.20 -10.10 -7.55
C SER A 227 2.99 -9.83 -8.83
N TRP A 228 4.18 -9.26 -8.70
CA TRP A 228 4.96 -8.70 -9.81
C TRP A 228 6.10 -9.62 -10.25
N TYR A 229 6.33 -9.71 -11.56
CA TYR A 229 7.46 -10.42 -12.13
C TYR A 229 8.25 -9.49 -13.05
N GLU A 230 9.49 -9.19 -12.68
CA GLU A 230 10.38 -8.30 -13.42
C GLU A 230 11.20 -9.06 -14.47
N ILE A 231 11.27 -8.52 -15.68
CA ILE A 231 12.05 -9.07 -16.79
C ILE A 231 12.86 -8.01 -17.54
N PHE A 232 13.96 -8.47 -18.14
CA PHE A 232 14.67 -7.79 -19.22
C PHE A 232 14.26 -8.47 -20.52
N PRO A 233 13.41 -7.87 -21.38
CA PRO A 233 12.93 -8.52 -22.59
C PRO A 233 14.06 -9.03 -23.48
N ARG A 234 15.17 -8.28 -23.55
CA ARG A 234 16.35 -8.62 -24.35
C ARG A 234 17.05 -9.93 -23.95
N SER A 235 16.86 -10.42 -22.73
CA SER A 235 17.43 -11.69 -22.27
C SER A 235 16.54 -12.88 -22.59
N LEU A 236 15.23 -12.67 -22.74
CA LEU A 236 14.28 -13.75 -23.01
C LEU A 236 14.33 -14.18 -24.47
N GLY A 237 15.01 -15.29 -24.73
CA GLY A 237 15.27 -15.80 -26.08
C GLY A 237 16.62 -15.35 -26.64
N SER A 238 17.44 -14.65 -25.85
CA SER A 238 18.84 -14.37 -26.20
C SER A 238 19.70 -15.65 -26.22
N GLY A 239 20.81 -15.58 -26.90
CA GLY A 239 21.78 -16.67 -26.97
C GLY A 239 23.04 -16.28 -27.72
N SER A 240 23.90 -17.26 -28.01
CA SER A 240 25.02 -17.09 -28.91
C SER A 240 24.93 -18.05 -30.08
N ASP A 241 25.35 -17.58 -31.26
CA ASP A 241 25.43 -18.40 -32.47
C ASP A 241 26.63 -19.39 -32.41
N GLU A 242 26.78 -20.21 -33.42
CA GLU A 242 27.89 -21.19 -33.51
C GLU A 242 29.25 -20.51 -33.57
N GLN A 243 29.34 -19.25 -33.93
CA GLN A 243 30.53 -18.42 -33.98
C GLN A 243 30.81 -17.72 -32.66
N GLY A 244 29.89 -17.81 -31.68
CA GLY A 244 29.97 -17.17 -30.37
C GLY A 244 29.53 -15.72 -30.34
N ASN A 245 28.87 -15.20 -31.40
CA ASN A 245 28.28 -13.87 -31.39
C ASN A 245 26.93 -13.91 -30.64
N TRP A 246 26.72 -12.93 -29.78
CA TRP A 246 25.49 -12.80 -29.02
C TRP A 246 24.37 -12.22 -29.91
N TYR A 247 23.15 -12.75 -29.73
CA TYR A 247 21.93 -12.16 -30.27
C TYR A 247 20.94 -11.87 -29.14
N THR A 248 20.17 -10.81 -29.31
CA THR A 248 19.18 -10.35 -28.31
C THR A 248 17.91 -11.19 -28.37
N GLY A 249 17.20 -11.30 -27.25
CA GLY A 249 15.77 -11.58 -27.24
C GLY A 249 14.99 -10.38 -27.73
N THR A 250 13.72 -10.57 -28.04
CA THR A 250 12.78 -9.58 -28.60
C THR A 250 11.51 -9.53 -27.76
N LEU A 251 10.64 -8.54 -28.03
CA LEU A 251 9.30 -8.50 -27.42
C LEU A 251 8.46 -9.73 -27.78
N ARG A 252 8.66 -10.29 -29.00
CA ARG A 252 8.00 -11.55 -29.43
C ARG A 252 8.48 -12.74 -28.62
N THR A 253 9.81 -12.91 -28.47
CA THR A 253 10.35 -14.01 -27.68
C THR A 253 10.03 -13.88 -26.20
N ALA A 254 9.88 -12.64 -25.69
CA ALA A 254 9.37 -12.39 -24.36
C ALA A 254 7.91 -12.82 -24.22
N ALA A 255 7.05 -12.47 -25.17
CA ALA A 255 5.64 -12.87 -25.19
C ALA A 255 5.45 -14.39 -25.15
N GLU A 256 6.31 -15.18 -25.81
CA GLU A 256 6.31 -16.65 -25.77
C GLU A 256 6.59 -17.24 -24.38
N ARG A 257 7.14 -16.45 -23.45
CA ARG A 257 7.49 -16.88 -22.08
C ARG A 257 6.44 -16.53 -21.03
N LEU A 258 5.42 -15.76 -21.40
CA LEU A 258 4.42 -15.25 -20.45
C LEU A 258 3.56 -16.35 -19.84
N ASP A 259 3.28 -17.44 -20.55
CA ASP A 259 2.51 -18.57 -20.03
C ASP A 259 3.12 -19.15 -18.75
N ARG A 260 4.45 -19.27 -18.70
CA ARG A 260 5.14 -19.75 -17.52
C ARG A 260 5.01 -18.77 -16.34
N ILE A 261 5.13 -17.47 -16.60
CA ILE A 261 5.00 -16.43 -15.57
C ILE A 261 3.58 -16.40 -15.00
N ALA A 262 2.58 -16.42 -15.89
CA ALA A 262 1.17 -16.49 -15.51
C ALA A 262 0.84 -17.79 -14.74
N ALA A 263 1.41 -18.94 -15.12
CA ALA A 263 1.22 -20.21 -14.42
C ALA A 263 1.74 -20.18 -12.96
N MET A 264 2.71 -19.32 -12.64
CA MET A 264 3.14 -19.07 -11.26
C MET A 264 2.21 -18.11 -10.50
N GLY A 265 1.15 -17.58 -11.14
CA GLY A 265 0.17 -16.71 -10.51
C GLY A 265 0.61 -15.26 -10.35
N PHE A 266 1.62 -14.80 -11.10
CA PHE A 266 1.95 -13.38 -11.18
C PHE A 266 0.93 -12.64 -12.04
N ASP A 267 0.56 -11.44 -11.62
CA ASP A 267 -0.51 -10.63 -12.24
C ASP A 267 -0.02 -9.27 -12.74
N VAL A 268 1.27 -8.95 -12.55
CA VAL A 268 1.94 -7.79 -13.16
C VAL A 268 3.27 -8.23 -13.76
N LEU A 269 3.42 -7.96 -15.06
CA LEU A 269 4.66 -8.12 -15.80
C LEU A 269 5.40 -6.78 -15.81
N TYR A 270 6.52 -6.68 -15.12
CA TYR A 270 7.34 -5.47 -15.11
C TYR A 270 8.49 -5.57 -16.11
N LEU A 271 8.52 -4.66 -17.08
CA LEU A 271 9.56 -4.52 -18.10
C LEU A 271 10.55 -3.43 -17.66
N THR A 272 11.82 -3.77 -17.57
CA THR A 272 12.91 -2.76 -17.50
C THR A 272 12.89 -1.89 -18.77
N PRO A 273 13.58 -0.73 -18.83
CA PRO A 273 13.47 0.17 -19.99
C PRO A 273 13.71 -0.55 -21.29
N ILE A 274 12.85 -0.29 -22.28
CA ILE A 274 12.86 -0.91 -23.61
C ILE A 274 13.24 0.08 -24.73
N SER A 275 13.62 1.29 -24.34
CA SER A 275 14.03 2.36 -25.27
C SER A 275 15.44 2.13 -25.83
N PRO A 276 15.81 2.81 -26.94
CA PRO A 276 17.16 2.76 -27.50
C PRO A 276 18.23 3.11 -26.47
N ILE A 277 19.42 2.49 -26.58
CA ILE A 277 20.53 2.64 -25.62
C ILE A 277 21.68 3.37 -26.32
N GLY A 278 22.26 4.37 -25.62
CA GLY A 278 23.39 5.14 -26.12
C GLY A 278 24.67 4.32 -26.35
N ALA A 279 25.52 4.77 -27.24
CA ALA A 279 26.82 4.17 -27.52
C ALA A 279 27.96 4.88 -26.77
N THR A 280 27.84 6.19 -26.54
CA THR A 280 28.86 7.01 -25.85
C THR A 280 28.93 6.64 -24.37
N ASN A 281 30.10 6.30 -23.88
CA ASN A 281 30.33 5.81 -22.50
C ASN A 281 29.50 4.58 -22.12
N ARG A 282 29.04 3.79 -23.11
CA ARG A 282 28.29 2.55 -22.90
C ARG A 282 28.98 1.67 -21.89
N LYS A 283 28.23 1.12 -20.95
CA LYS A 283 28.73 0.19 -19.95
C LYS A 283 28.89 -1.21 -20.54
N GLY A 284 30.05 -1.82 -20.29
CA GLY A 284 30.31 -3.22 -20.54
C GLY A 284 29.95 -4.09 -19.35
N ARG A 285 30.21 -5.39 -19.48
CA ARG A 285 29.92 -6.43 -18.48
C ARG A 285 30.37 -6.03 -17.08
N ASN A 286 29.56 -6.35 -16.10
CA ASN A 286 29.80 -5.99 -14.70
C ASN A 286 30.10 -4.48 -14.48
N ASN A 287 29.46 -3.60 -15.27
CA ASN A 287 29.56 -2.15 -15.16
C ASN A 287 30.96 -1.59 -15.48
N THR A 288 31.71 -2.22 -16.39
CA THR A 288 33.00 -1.69 -16.85
C THR A 288 32.83 -0.52 -17.82
N LEU A 289 33.86 0.31 -17.97
CA LEU A 289 33.89 1.41 -18.97
C LEU A 289 34.37 0.92 -20.36
N ASP A 290 34.91 -0.28 -20.43
CA ASP A 290 35.43 -0.87 -21.65
C ASP A 290 34.39 -1.83 -22.25
N ALA A 291 33.35 -1.27 -22.87
CA ALA A 291 32.33 -2.04 -23.53
C ALA A 291 32.86 -2.70 -24.81
N ARG A 292 32.53 -3.95 -25.01
CA ARG A 292 32.81 -4.69 -26.27
C ARG A 292 31.75 -4.34 -27.30
N PRO A 293 32.02 -4.59 -28.59
CA PRO A 293 31.03 -4.32 -29.63
C PRO A 293 29.71 -5.11 -29.49
N ASP A 294 29.76 -6.27 -28.82
CA ASP A 294 28.63 -7.16 -28.56
C ASP A 294 27.97 -6.93 -27.18
N ASP A 295 28.46 -5.97 -26.36
CA ASP A 295 27.86 -5.65 -25.10
C ASP A 295 26.59 -4.78 -25.31
N PRO A 296 25.43 -5.16 -24.76
CA PRO A 296 24.18 -4.44 -25.00
C PRO A 296 24.10 -3.07 -24.30
N GLY A 297 24.96 -2.81 -23.32
CA GLY A 297 24.89 -1.63 -22.48
C GLY A 297 23.78 -1.66 -21.44
N SER A 298 23.69 -0.62 -20.62
CA SER A 298 22.61 -0.45 -19.65
C SER A 298 21.35 0.09 -20.29
N PRO A 299 20.17 -0.55 -20.11
CA PRO A 299 18.90 -0.01 -20.63
C PRO A 299 18.50 1.31 -19.96
N TYR A 300 19.15 1.68 -18.85
CA TYR A 300 18.97 2.97 -18.17
C TYR A 300 19.77 4.11 -18.80
N GLY A 301 20.69 3.83 -19.72
CA GLY A 301 21.34 4.82 -20.59
C GLY A 301 20.46 5.08 -21.83
N ILE A 302 19.30 5.70 -21.60
CA ILE A 302 18.22 5.85 -22.60
C ILE A 302 18.60 6.86 -23.67
N GLY A 303 18.38 6.49 -24.93
CA GLY A 303 18.46 7.33 -26.09
C GLY A 303 19.67 7.03 -26.98
N SER A 304 19.42 7.02 -28.28
CA SER A 304 20.39 6.91 -29.36
C SER A 304 19.89 7.74 -30.56
N PRO A 305 20.63 7.80 -31.69
CA PRO A 305 20.09 8.39 -32.92
C PRO A 305 18.76 7.75 -33.40
N ASP A 306 18.41 6.55 -32.91
CA ASP A 306 17.15 5.87 -33.26
C ASP A 306 15.96 6.43 -32.46
N GLY A 307 16.17 7.24 -31.42
CA GLY A 307 15.12 7.87 -30.64
C GLY A 307 15.37 7.87 -29.12
N GLY A 308 14.37 8.31 -28.35
CA GLY A 308 14.43 8.52 -26.90
C GLY A 308 13.46 7.64 -26.12
N HIS A 309 12.83 8.24 -25.12
CA HIS A 309 11.94 7.57 -24.15
C HIS A 309 10.62 7.06 -24.74
N ASP A 310 10.22 7.57 -25.88
CA ASP A 310 8.98 7.31 -26.58
C ASP A 310 9.13 6.32 -27.76
N VAL A 311 10.30 5.65 -27.85
CA VAL A 311 10.64 4.73 -28.95
C VAL A 311 11.11 3.39 -28.38
N ILE A 312 10.80 2.31 -29.08
CA ILE A 312 11.28 0.97 -28.75
C ILE A 312 12.68 0.76 -29.37
N HIS A 313 13.57 0.11 -28.62
CA HIS A 313 14.89 -0.28 -29.14
C HIS A 313 14.73 -1.13 -30.41
N PRO A 314 15.39 -0.79 -31.54
CA PRO A 314 15.21 -1.50 -32.82
C PRO A 314 15.39 -3.02 -32.73
N ASP A 315 16.34 -3.49 -31.92
CA ASP A 315 16.60 -4.91 -31.74
C ASP A 315 15.51 -5.64 -30.92
N LEU A 316 14.66 -4.92 -30.18
CA LEU A 316 13.55 -5.51 -29.43
C LEU A 316 12.31 -5.71 -30.29
N GLY A 317 12.13 -4.89 -31.34
CA GLY A 317 10.99 -4.97 -32.24
C GLY A 317 10.32 -3.63 -32.46
N THR A 318 9.03 -3.66 -32.74
CA THR A 318 8.19 -2.51 -33.10
C THR A 318 7.10 -2.29 -32.06
N PHE A 319 6.32 -1.19 -32.20
CA PHE A 319 5.11 -0.98 -31.40
C PHE A 319 4.07 -2.08 -31.63
N ASP A 320 3.93 -2.63 -32.86
CA ASP A 320 3.04 -3.78 -33.11
C ASP A 320 3.47 -5.01 -32.28
N ASP A 321 4.77 -5.22 -32.08
CA ASP A 321 5.29 -6.31 -31.25
C ASP A 321 5.03 -6.05 -29.77
N PHE A 322 5.11 -4.79 -29.34
CA PHE A 322 4.79 -4.39 -27.96
C PHE A 322 3.29 -4.53 -27.68
N ASP A 323 2.43 -4.05 -28.57
CA ASP A 323 0.97 -4.18 -28.46
C ASP A 323 0.56 -5.65 -28.41
N ALA A 324 1.21 -6.52 -29.18
CA ALA A 324 0.99 -7.96 -29.13
C ALA A 324 1.42 -8.58 -27.79
N LEU A 325 2.52 -8.11 -27.19
CA LEU A 325 2.96 -8.54 -25.85
C LEU A 325 1.96 -8.07 -24.78
N VAL A 326 1.51 -6.82 -24.83
CA VAL A 326 0.50 -6.28 -23.90
C VAL A 326 -0.82 -7.05 -24.02
N ALA A 327 -1.28 -7.29 -25.24
CA ALA A 327 -2.48 -8.10 -25.47
C ALA A 327 -2.33 -9.52 -24.93
N ARG A 328 -1.18 -10.17 -25.15
CA ARG A 328 -0.92 -11.52 -24.63
C ARG A 328 -0.86 -11.53 -23.09
N ALA A 329 -0.24 -10.53 -22.46
CA ALA A 329 -0.26 -10.38 -21.00
C ALA A 329 -1.70 -10.28 -20.49
N GLY A 330 -2.53 -9.44 -21.12
CA GLY A 330 -3.94 -9.28 -20.80
C GLY A 330 -4.76 -10.57 -20.93
N GLU A 331 -4.56 -11.37 -22.00
CA GLU A 331 -5.18 -12.70 -22.14
C GLU A 331 -4.84 -13.65 -20.99
N LEU A 332 -3.66 -13.51 -20.42
CA LEU A 332 -3.16 -14.31 -19.29
C LEU A 332 -3.51 -13.71 -17.92
N GLY A 333 -4.27 -12.61 -17.89
CA GLY A 333 -4.67 -11.93 -16.65
C GLY A 333 -3.58 -11.07 -16.03
N MET A 334 -2.54 -10.72 -16.77
CA MET A 334 -1.44 -9.86 -16.32
C MET A 334 -1.57 -8.45 -16.90
N GLU A 335 -1.21 -7.45 -16.07
CA GLU A 335 -1.00 -6.07 -16.53
C GLU A 335 0.48 -5.82 -16.81
N VAL A 336 0.77 -4.91 -17.75
CA VAL A 336 2.15 -4.53 -18.07
C VAL A 336 2.52 -3.27 -17.28
N ALA A 337 3.60 -3.37 -16.50
CA ALA A 337 4.29 -2.24 -15.88
C ALA A 337 5.54 -1.92 -16.70
N LEU A 338 5.71 -0.64 -17.07
CA LEU A 338 6.88 -0.17 -17.80
C LEU A 338 7.76 0.71 -16.89
N ASP A 339 9.08 0.56 -17.03
CA ASP A 339 10.03 1.41 -16.31
C ASP A 339 10.06 2.83 -16.91
N LEU A 340 9.87 3.84 -16.06
CA LEU A 340 9.99 5.26 -16.40
C LEU A 340 11.24 5.83 -15.74
N ALA A 341 12.35 5.83 -16.47
CA ALA A 341 13.63 6.36 -16.04
C ALA A 341 13.93 7.69 -16.72
N LEU A 342 13.72 8.81 -16.02
CA LEU A 342 13.85 10.17 -16.56
C LEU A 342 15.31 10.65 -16.55
N GLN A 343 16.09 10.11 -17.46
CA GLN A 343 17.50 10.41 -17.67
C GLN A 343 17.90 10.05 -19.09
N CYS A 344 18.93 10.68 -19.64
CA CYS A 344 19.33 10.54 -21.03
C CYS A 344 20.74 9.95 -21.14
N SER A 345 21.00 9.15 -22.18
CA SER A 345 22.38 8.88 -22.58
C SER A 345 23.00 10.15 -23.21
N PRO A 346 24.33 10.20 -23.37
CA PRO A 346 24.97 11.28 -24.12
C PRO A 346 24.50 11.40 -25.59
N ASP A 347 23.95 10.33 -26.14
CA ASP A 347 23.51 10.23 -27.55
C ASP A 347 22.01 10.47 -27.72
N HIS A 348 21.28 10.79 -26.64
CA HIS A 348 19.85 11.06 -26.68
C HIS A 348 19.53 12.29 -27.54
N PRO A 349 18.49 12.27 -28.40
CA PRO A 349 18.11 13.42 -29.24
C PRO A 349 17.99 14.74 -28.45
N TRP A 350 17.43 14.71 -27.24
CA TRP A 350 17.29 15.89 -26.39
C TRP A 350 18.63 16.56 -26.02
N VAL A 351 19.74 15.84 -26.02
CA VAL A 351 21.07 16.46 -25.72
C VAL A 351 21.46 17.47 -26.76
N SER A 352 21.08 17.23 -28.03
CA SER A 352 21.33 18.16 -29.13
C SER A 352 20.20 19.15 -29.40
N GLU A 353 18.94 18.73 -29.17
CA GLU A 353 17.73 19.50 -29.46
C GLU A 353 17.42 20.49 -28.33
N HIS A 354 17.70 20.11 -27.08
CA HIS A 354 17.40 20.81 -25.84
C HIS A 354 18.61 20.84 -24.89
N PRO A 355 19.77 21.41 -25.31
CA PRO A 355 20.98 21.44 -24.47
C PRO A 355 20.72 22.15 -23.11
N GLU A 356 19.75 23.07 -23.06
CA GLU A 356 19.33 23.76 -21.84
C GLU A 356 18.74 22.83 -20.79
N TRP A 357 18.29 21.62 -21.16
CA TRP A 357 17.74 20.64 -20.19
C TRP A 357 18.81 19.92 -19.37
N PHE A 358 20.09 20.24 -19.61
CA PHE A 358 21.21 19.57 -18.94
C PHE A 358 22.07 20.56 -18.16
N THR A 359 22.74 20.06 -17.12
CA THR A 359 23.67 20.88 -16.34
C THR A 359 25.02 20.88 -17.02
N VAL A 360 25.50 22.06 -17.39
CA VAL A 360 26.86 22.26 -17.95
C VAL A 360 27.84 22.64 -16.84
N LEU A 361 28.92 21.90 -16.73
CA LEU A 361 30.02 22.16 -15.78
C LEU A 361 30.92 23.31 -16.22
N ALA A 362 31.80 23.76 -15.33
CA ALA A 362 32.70 24.91 -15.58
C ALA A 362 33.69 24.66 -16.73
N ASP A 363 33.98 23.42 -17.08
CA ASP A 363 34.83 23.03 -18.22
C ASP A 363 34.06 22.90 -19.54
N GLY A 364 32.74 23.14 -19.52
CA GLY A 364 31.89 23.04 -20.69
C GLY A 364 31.31 21.61 -20.93
N SER A 365 31.67 20.63 -20.14
CA SER A 365 31.09 19.29 -20.24
C SER A 365 29.70 19.23 -19.59
N ILE A 366 28.85 18.29 -20.06
CA ILE A 366 27.56 18.01 -19.41
C ILE A 366 27.83 17.11 -18.19
N ALA A 367 27.18 17.42 -17.07
CA ALA A 367 27.25 16.61 -15.85
C ALA A 367 26.60 15.25 -16.08
N TYR A 368 27.34 14.18 -15.80
CA TYR A 368 26.77 12.83 -15.74
C TYR A 368 26.23 12.51 -14.34
N ALA A 369 25.38 11.50 -14.24
CA ALA A 369 24.83 11.05 -12.98
C ALA A 369 25.92 10.47 -12.07
N GLU A 370 25.95 10.91 -10.80
CA GLU A 370 26.84 10.34 -9.80
C GLU A 370 26.23 10.38 -8.40
N ASN A 371 26.63 9.38 -7.62
CA ASN A 371 26.44 9.34 -6.17
C ASN A 371 27.77 8.90 -5.58
N PRO A 372 28.70 9.82 -5.30
CA PRO A 372 30.08 9.48 -4.97
C PRO A 372 30.21 8.40 -3.89
N PRO A 373 31.05 7.36 -4.11
CA PRO A 373 32.02 7.24 -5.22
C PRO A 373 31.48 6.61 -6.51
N LYS A 374 30.16 6.26 -6.58
CA LYS A 374 29.53 5.69 -7.78
C LYS A 374 29.40 6.73 -8.88
N LYS A 375 29.71 6.35 -10.14
CA LYS A 375 29.63 7.19 -11.32
C LYS A 375 28.90 6.45 -12.46
N TYR A 376 28.01 7.16 -13.13
CA TYR A 376 27.21 6.65 -14.25
C TYR A 376 27.45 7.53 -15.47
N GLN A 377 28.60 7.36 -16.13
CA GLN A 377 29.07 8.21 -17.22
C GLN A 377 28.20 8.10 -18.50
N ASP A 378 27.41 7.04 -18.59
CA ASP A 378 26.45 6.77 -19.65
C ASP A 378 25.09 7.45 -19.42
N ILE A 379 24.94 8.26 -18.37
CA ILE A 379 23.68 8.88 -17.97
C ILE A 379 23.85 10.39 -17.69
N TYR A 380 23.09 11.22 -18.40
CA TYR A 380 22.93 12.65 -18.14
C TYR A 380 21.58 12.90 -17.47
N PRO A 381 21.54 13.39 -16.20
CA PRO A 381 20.32 13.80 -15.55
C PRO A 381 19.69 15.01 -16.20
N LEU A 382 18.37 15.06 -16.28
CA LEU A 382 17.64 16.25 -16.67
C LEU A 382 17.69 17.31 -15.55
N ASN A 383 17.94 18.56 -15.93
CA ASN A 383 17.90 19.73 -15.05
C ASN A 383 16.53 20.41 -15.12
N PHE A 384 15.63 20.03 -14.24
CA PHE A 384 14.26 20.53 -14.21
C PHE A 384 14.13 22.02 -13.88
N ASP A 385 15.18 22.68 -13.39
CA ASP A 385 15.15 24.09 -13.03
C ASP A 385 15.37 25.00 -14.24
N ASN A 386 15.99 24.50 -15.31
CA ASN A 386 16.33 25.30 -16.48
C ASN A 386 15.13 25.55 -17.41
N ASP A 387 14.32 24.51 -17.65
CA ASP A 387 13.09 24.59 -18.45
C ASP A 387 12.03 23.63 -17.91
N PRO A 388 11.39 23.94 -16.78
CA PRO A 388 10.42 23.06 -16.14
C PRO A 388 9.19 22.78 -17.00
N GLU A 389 8.76 23.72 -17.85
CA GLU A 389 7.58 23.54 -18.70
C GLU A 389 7.87 22.68 -19.93
N GLY A 390 9.01 22.89 -20.59
CA GLY A 390 9.41 22.08 -21.74
C GLY A 390 9.67 20.64 -21.36
N ILE A 391 10.44 20.40 -20.29
CA ILE A 391 10.68 19.07 -19.75
C ILE A 391 9.36 18.40 -19.34
N TYR A 392 8.47 19.14 -18.66
CA TYR A 392 7.17 18.62 -18.28
C TYR A 392 6.34 18.18 -19.47
N ALA A 393 6.23 19.00 -20.51
CA ALA A 393 5.45 18.71 -21.70
C ALA A 393 5.99 17.47 -22.44
N ALA A 394 7.30 17.37 -22.59
CA ALA A 394 7.94 16.23 -23.23
C ALA A 394 7.71 14.91 -22.46
N ILE A 395 7.87 14.93 -21.13
CA ILE A 395 7.66 13.73 -20.31
C ILE A 395 6.19 13.33 -20.28
N LEU A 396 5.26 14.29 -20.21
CA LEU A 396 3.83 13.99 -20.27
C LEU A 396 3.46 13.29 -21.59
N GLU A 397 4.05 13.71 -22.72
CA GLU A 397 3.84 13.09 -24.02
C GLU A 397 4.41 11.65 -24.06
N VAL A 398 5.61 11.44 -23.50
CA VAL A 398 6.18 10.09 -23.33
C VAL A 398 5.20 9.18 -22.57
N VAL A 399 4.68 9.66 -21.41
CA VAL A 399 3.74 8.87 -20.61
C VAL A 399 2.45 8.59 -21.37
N ARG A 400 1.91 9.58 -22.11
CA ARG A 400 0.70 9.40 -22.95
C ARG A 400 0.92 8.41 -24.09
N THR A 401 2.07 8.45 -24.72
CA THR A 401 2.44 7.48 -25.77
C THR A 401 2.35 6.06 -25.22
N TRP A 402 2.98 5.76 -24.10
CA TRP A 402 2.93 4.42 -23.52
C TRP A 402 1.54 4.02 -23.01
N ILE A 403 0.77 4.97 -22.46
CA ILE A 403 -0.64 4.71 -22.14
C ILE A 403 -1.46 4.34 -23.36
N SER A 404 -1.23 5.00 -24.52
CA SER A 404 -1.93 4.70 -25.76
C SER A 404 -1.62 3.30 -26.31
N HIS A 405 -0.48 2.72 -25.89
CA HIS A 405 -0.07 1.34 -26.17
C HIS A 405 -0.40 0.35 -25.03
N GLY A 406 -1.31 0.73 -24.12
CA GLY A 406 -1.88 -0.17 -23.12
C GLY A 406 -1.08 -0.29 -21.81
N VAL A 407 -0.07 0.56 -21.58
CA VAL A 407 0.62 0.60 -20.28
C VAL A 407 -0.29 1.24 -19.24
N THR A 408 -0.60 0.49 -18.17
CA THR A 408 -1.44 0.94 -17.06
C THR A 408 -0.65 1.14 -15.76
N ILE A 409 0.63 0.81 -15.75
CA ILE A 409 1.47 0.93 -14.56
C ILE A 409 2.85 1.44 -14.98
N PHE A 410 3.37 2.44 -14.27
CA PHE A 410 4.75 2.90 -14.41
C PHE A 410 5.53 2.61 -13.13
N ARG A 411 6.61 1.83 -13.24
CA ARG A 411 7.65 1.77 -12.21
C ARG A 411 8.60 2.94 -12.46
N VAL A 412 8.69 3.85 -11.53
CA VAL A 412 9.47 5.08 -11.71
C VAL A 412 10.84 4.93 -11.06
N ASP A 413 11.87 5.03 -11.87
CA ASP A 413 13.26 4.95 -11.48
C ASP A 413 13.68 6.20 -10.68
N ASN A 414 14.15 6.00 -9.46
CA ASN A 414 14.70 7.06 -8.58
C ASN A 414 13.88 8.38 -8.58
N PRO A 415 12.56 8.39 -8.31
CA PRO A 415 11.75 9.60 -8.34
C PRO A 415 12.19 10.65 -7.31
N HIS A 416 12.85 10.23 -6.24
CA HIS A 416 13.37 11.10 -5.19
C HIS A 416 14.55 11.98 -5.63
N THR A 417 15.09 11.76 -6.83
CA THR A 417 16.14 12.59 -7.45
C THR A 417 15.58 13.67 -8.37
N LYS A 418 14.27 13.77 -8.53
CA LYS A 418 13.56 14.75 -9.36
C LYS A 418 12.64 15.61 -8.48
N PRO A 419 12.23 16.82 -8.93
CA PRO A 419 11.39 17.73 -8.14
C PRO A 419 10.02 17.12 -7.77
N LEU A 420 9.61 17.27 -6.52
CA LEU A 420 8.33 16.77 -6.04
C LEU A 420 7.11 17.42 -6.71
N ASN A 421 7.20 18.72 -7.02
CA ASN A 421 6.14 19.46 -7.71
C ASN A 421 5.93 18.98 -9.15
N PHE A 422 7.00 18.54 -9.83
CA PHE A 422 6.92 17.89 -11.14
C PHE A 422 6.08 16.60 -11.06
N TRP A 423 6.42 15.69 -10.12
CA TRP A 423 5.67 14.45 -9.94
C TRP A 423 4.22 14.68 -9.55
N GLN A 424 3.97 15.61 -8.64
CA GLN A 424 2.62 15.96 -8.22
C GLN A 424 1.76 16.41 -9.41
N ARG A 425 2.30 17.26 -10.28
CA ARG A 425 1.62 17.76 -11.47
C ARG A 425 1.37 16.62 -12.46
N LEU A 426 2.38 15.82 -12.78
CA LEU A 426 2.31 14.73 -13.74
C LEU A 426 1.27 13.68 -13.33
N ILE A 427 1.38 13.17 -12.10
CA ILE A 427 0.48 12.11 -11.60
C ILE A 427 -0.96 12.62 -11.54
N ARG A 428 -1.18 13.86 -11.09
CA ARG A 428 -2.51 14.45 -11.02
C ARG A 428 -3.13 14.66 -12.41
N GLU A 429 -2.35 15.09 -13.40
CA GLU A 429 -2.83 15.26 -14.76
C GLU A 429 -3.16 13.93 -15.41
N VAL A 430 -2.28 12.94 -15.31
CA VAL A 430 -2.54 11.58 -15.82
C VAL A 430 -3.78 10.99 -15.14
N ARG A 431 -3.89 11.06 -13.81
CA ARG A 431 -5.05 10.56 -13.08
C ARG A 431 -6.37 11.21 -13.50
N SER A 432 -6.35 12.48 -13.91
CA SER A 432 -7.57 13.19 -14.35
C SER A 432 -8.15 12.67 -15.67
N THR A 433 -7.33 12.04 -16.50
CA THR A 433 -7.72 11.48 -17.80
C THR A 433 -7.69 9.95 -17.84
N ASN A 434 -6.80 9.34 -17.07
CA ASN A 434 -6.54 7.91 -17.02
C ASN A 434 -6.44 7.45 -15.55
N PRO A 435 -7.57 7.42 -14.82
CA PRO A 435 -7.57 7.08 -13.37
C PRO A 435 -7.13 5.64 -13.07
N GLU A 436 -7.10 4.78 -14.09
CA GLU A 436 -6.60 3.41 -14.00
C GLU A 436 -5.07 3.33 -13.95
N VAL A 437 -4.34 4.39 -14.35
CA VAL A 437 -2.87 4.38 -14.42
C VAL A 437 -2.26 4.53 -13.03
N LEU A 438 -1.32 3.65 -12.71
CA LEU A 438 -0.62 3.62 -11.42
C LEU A 438 0.85 3.99 -11.57
N PHE A 439 1.39 4.61 -10.53
CA PHE A 439 2.82 4.93 -10.40
C PHE A 439 3.38 4.27 -9.16
N LEU A 440 4.40 3.43 -9.34
CA LEU A 440 5.17 2.79 -8.27
C LEU A 440 6.54 3.46 -8.19
N ALA A 441 6.90 3.98 -7.02
CA ALA A 441 8.17 4.65 -6.79
C ALA A 441 9.28 3.65 -6.44
N GLU A 442 10.38 3.66 -7.18
CA GLU A 442 11.63 3.06 -6.70
C GLU A 442 12.37 4.12 -5.89
N ALA A 443 12.12 4.14 -4.57
CA ALA A 443 12.57 5.22 -3.71
C ALA A 443 13.25 4.70 -2.44
N PHE A 444 14.54 4.38 -2.54
CA PHE A 444 15.37 4.08 -1.38
C PHE A 444 15.96 5.38 -0.82
N THR A 445 15.17 6.08 0.00
CA THR A 445 15.49 7.41 0.49
C THR A 445 15.01 7.63 1.92
N ARG A 446 15.17 8.84 2.44
CA ARG A 446 14.77 9.20 3.82
C ARG A 446 13.25 9.13 3.99
N PRO A 447 12.74 8.80 5.19
CA PRO A 447 11.30 8.64 5.45
C PRO A 447 10.45 9.84 5.04
N ALA A 448 10.93 11.07 5.25
CA ALA A 448 10.20 12.27 4.85
C ALA A 448 9.95 12.33 3.33
N MET A 449 10.97 11.99 2.52
CA MET A 449 10.85 11.95 1.06
C MET A 449 9.92 10.82 0.61
N MET A 450 10.09 9.60 1.15
CA MET A 450 9.25 8.44 0.81
C MET A 450 7.78 8.74 1.09
N ARG A 451 7.46 9.26 2.28
CA ARG A 451 6.10 9.61 2.69
C ARG A 451 5.54 10.74 1.82
N THR A 452 6.37 11.72 1.44
CA THR A 452 5.94 12.82 0.57
C THR A 452 5.63 12.34 -0.84
N LEU A 453 6.43 11.44 -1.43
CA LEU A 453 6.10 10.80 -2.70
C LEU A 453 4.72 10.11 -2.63
N GLY A 454 4.43 9.40 -1.56
CA GLY A 454 3.09 8.84 -1.32
C GLY A 454 2.01 9.93 -1.27
N LYS A 455 2.20 11.01 -0.50
CA LYS A 455 1.22 12.11 -0.37
C LYS A 455 0.91 12.79 -1.70
N ILE A 456 1.91 13.03 -2.55
CA ILE A 456 1.74 13.75 -3.81
C ILE A 456 1.17 12.91 -4.96
N GLY A 457 0.96 11.58 -4.74
CA GLY A 457 0.20 10.76 -5.69
C GLY A 457 0.80 9.40 -6.06
N PHE A 458 2.07 9.10 -5.73
CA PHE A 458 2.57 7.74 -5.99
C PHE A 458 1.70 6.71 -5.27
N HIS A 459 1.26 5.71 -6.01
CA HIS A 459 0.32 4.71 -5.51
C HIS A 459 1.02 3.67 -4.62
N GLN A 460 2.24 3.26 -5.00
CA GLN A 460 3.05 2.27 -4.31
C GLN A 460 4.50 2.73 -4.24
N SER A 461 5.29 2.13 -3.36
CA SER A 461 6.72 2.38 -3.25
C SER A 461 7.48 1.12 -2.88
N TYR A 462 8.68 0.94 -3.46
CA TYR A 462 9.68 0.04 -2.91
C TYR A 462 9.98 0.44 -1.47
N THR A 463 10.50 -0.52 -0.71
CA THR A 463 10.73 -0.39 0.73
C THR A 463 12.06 -1.00 1.13
N TYR A 464 12.48 -0.79 2.37
CA TYR A 464 13.70 -1.38 2.91
C TYR A 464 13.53 -2.84 3.36
N PHE A 465 12.51 -3.55 2.88
CA PHE A 465 12.25 -4.95 3.23
C PHE A 465 13.47 -5.85 3.03
N ALA A 466 14.19 -5.72 1.90
CA ALA A 466 15.35 -6.58 1.57
C ALA A 466 16.41 -6.60 2.67
N TRP A 467 16.53 -5.53 3.47
CA TRP A 467 17.51 -5.38 4.56
C TRP A 467 16.94 -5.62 5.96
N ARG A 468 15.66 -5.95 6.12
CA ARG A 468 15.04 -6.31 7.40
C ARG A 468 15.08 -7.82 7.56
N ASN A 469 15.99 -8.33 8.40
CA ASN A 469 16.29 -9.76 8.48
C ASN A 469 16.02 -10.37 9.85
N THR A 470 15.99 -9.58 10.91
CA THR A 470 15.66 -10.05 12.26
C THR A 470 14.17 -9.95 12.54
N LYS A 471 13.68 -10.74 13.49
CA LYS A 471 12.28 -10.74 13.94
C LYS A 471 11.82 -9.34 14.35
N GLN A 472 12.61 -8.65 15.17
CA GLN A 472 12.25 -7.33 15.67
C GLN A 472 12.22 -6.28 14.56
N GLU A 473 13.22 -6.28 13.66
CA GLU A 473 13.23 -5.36 12.51
C GLU A 473 12.00 -5.55 11.61
N LEU A 474 11.56 -6.78 11.38
CA LEU A 474 10.37 -7.07 10.58
C LEU A 474 9.10 -6.62 11.29
N ILE A 475 8.98 -6.87 12.59
CA ILE A 475 7.83 -6.44 13.39
C ILE A 475 7.73 -4.91 13.40
N ASP A 476 8.79 -4.22 13.78
CA ASP A 476 8.79 -2.75 13.86
C ASP A 476 8.47 -2.11 12.50
N TYR A 477 9.05 -2.67 11.44
CA TYR A 477 8.82 -2.16 10.09
C TYR A 477 7.38 -2.41 9.62
N MET A 478 6.81 -3.56 9.91
CA MET A 478 5.42 -3.84 9.56
C MET A 478 4.43 -3.01 10.40
N VAL A 479 4.73 -2.73 11.66
CA VAL A 479 3.92 -1.80 12.48
C VAL A 479 3.96 -0.40 11.86
N GLU A 480 5.14 0.12 11.48
CA GLU A 480 5.25 1.40 10.78
C GLU A 480 4.41 1.41 9.48
N LEU A 481 4.55 0.39 8.63
CA LEU A 481 3.90 0.35 7.33
C LEU A 481 2.39 0.13 7.40
N SER A 482 1.91 -0.70 8.33
CA SER A 482 0.50 -1.09 8.42
C SER A 482 -0.34 -0.15 9.29
N GLN A 483 0.27 0.52 10.28
CA GLN A 483 -0.45 1.35 11.25
C GLN A 483 -0.14 2.84 11.08
N ASP A 484 1.15 3.21 11.04
CA ASP A 484 1.55 4.62 11.08
C ASP A 484 1.47 5.28 9.69
N THR A 485 1.79 4.56 8.62
CA THR A 485 1.93 5.15 7.28
C THR A 485 0.97 4.60 6.22
N ALA A 486 0.20 3.58 6.54
CA ALA A 486 -0.69 2.89 5.59
C ALA A 486 -1.64 3.82 4.81
N HIS A 487 -2.02 4.95 5.41
CA HIS A 487 -2.91 5.93 4.81
C HIS A 487 -2.22 6.89 3.81
N VAL A 488 -0.89 6.79 3.66
CA VAL A 488 -0.10 7.60 2.69
C VAL A 488 0.88 6.78 1.88
N LEU A 489 1.46 5.70 2.44
CA LEU A 489 2.50 4.88 1.80
C LEU A 489 2.00 3.44 1.64
N ARG A 490 2.00 2.93 0.40
CA ARG A 490 1.67 1.54 0.07
C ARG A 490 2.95 0.78 -0.22
N PRO A 491 3.33 -0.20 0.61
CA PRO A 491 4.58 -0.92 0.42
C PRO A 491 4.49 -1.92 -0.73
N ALA A 492 5.59 -2.04 -1.50
CA ALA A 492 5.87 -3.15 -2.37
C ALA A 492 7.13 -3.86 -1.87
N PHE A 493 7.04 -5.17 -1.59
CA PHE A 493 8.14 -5.94 -1.04
C PHE A 493 8.87 -6.73 -2.12
N TRP A 494 10.17 -6.46 -2.23
CA TRP A 494 11.07 -7.12 -3.17
C TRP A 494 12.21 -7.79 -2.39
N PRO A 495 12.31 -9.13 -2.39
CA PRO A 495 13.44 -9.84 -1.77
C PRO A 495 14.78 -9.56 -2.48
N THR A 496 14.71 -9.45 -3.81
CA THR A 496 15.82 -9.06 -4.69
C THR A 496 15.27 -8.21 -5.83
N THR A 497 16.11 -7.37 -6.43
CA THR A 497 15.85 -6.68 -7.69
C THR A 497 17.04 -6.89 -8.62
N HIS A 498 16.99 -6.36 -9.83
CA HIS A 498 18.16 -6.36 -10.71
C HIS A 498 19.36 -5.59 -10.14
N ASP A 499 19.15 -4.67 -9.17
CA ASP A 499 20.18 -3.87 -8.51
C ASP A 499 20.49 -4.28 -7.06
N ILE A 500 19.72 -5.24 -6.49
CA ILE A 500 19.83 -5.59 -5.07
C ILE A 500 19.93 -7.10 -4.88
N LEU A 501 21.06 -7.54 -4.33
CA LEU A 501 21.28 -8.88 -3.84
C LEU A 501 22.02 -8.81 -2.49
N THR A 502 21.27 -8.86 -1.40
CA THR A 502 21.82 -8.67 -0.05
C THR A 502 22.65 -9.85 0.44
N PRO A 503 23.55 -9.64 1.42
CA PRO A 503 24.33 -10.72 2.03
C PRO A 503 23.49 -11.85 2.62
N PHE A 504 22.27 -11.55 3.08
CA PHE A 504 21.34 -12.56 3.56
C PHE A 504 20.99 -13.58 2.46
N MET A 505 20.71 -13.09 1.25
CA MET A 505 20.39 -13.93 0.10
C MET A 505 21.60 -14.70 -0.40
N THR A 506 22.77 -14.04 -0.50
CA THR A 506 24.00 -14.67 -1.00
C THR A 506 24.51 -15.78 -0.09
N ASN A 507 24.41 -15.62 1.22
CA ASN A 507 24.86 -16.59 2.21
C ASN A 507 23.85 -17.72 2.42
N GLY A 508 22.56 -17.40 2.42
CA GLY A 508 21.48 -18.36 2.70
C GLY A 508 21.03 -19.18 1.50
N LYS A 509 21.39 -18.78 0.27
CA LYS A 509 21.10 -19.51 -0.98
C LYS A 509 19.61 -19.90 -1.11
N VAL A 510 19.32 -21.10 -1.63
CA VAL A 510 17.93 -21.59 -1.85
C VAL A 510 17.01 -21.43 -0.64
N PRO A 511 17.39 -21.79 0.60
CA PRO A 511 16.52 -21.56 1.76
C PRO A 511 16.22 -20.08 2.02
N ALA A 512 17.20 -19.16 1.82
CA ALA A 512 16.96 -17.73 1.97
C ALA A 512 15.98 -17.21 0.92
N PHE A 513 16.10 -17.64 -0.34
CA PHE A 513 15.15 -17.31 -1.40
C PHE A 513 13.73 -17.78 -1.04
N LYS A 514 13.58 -19.00 -0.56
CA LYS A 514 12.27 -19.54 -0.14
C LYS A 514 11.66 -18.73 1.01
N LEU A 515 12.39 -18.53 2.10
CA LEU A 515 11.84 -17.85 3.28
C LEU A 515 11.52 -16.37 2.99
N ARG A 516 12.37 -15.69 2.19
CA ARG A 516 12.13 -14.27 1.82
C ARG A 516 10.94 -14.12 0.89
N ALA A 517 10.68 -15.08 -0.01
CA ALA A 517 9.48 -15.12 -0.82
C ALA A 517 8.22 -15.24 0.04
N VAL A 518 8.21 -16.16 1.03
CA VAL A 518 7.09 -16.30 1.96
C VAL A 518 6.83 -15.00 2.72
N LEU A 519 7.88 -14.40 3.31
CA LEU A 519 7.75 -13.13 4.04
C LEU A 519 7.22 -12.01 3.14
N ALA A 520 7.76 -11.85 1.92
CA ALA A 520 7.32 -10.79 1.01
C ALA A 520 5.86 -10.98 0.60
N ALA A 521 5.48 -12.20 0.22
CA ALA A 521 4.15 -12.53 -0.29
C ALA A 521 3.04 -12.46 0.78
N THR A 522 3.37 -12.66 2.06
CA THR A 522 2.37 -12.75 3.13
C THR A 522 2.36 -11.52 4.07
N LEU A 523 3.46 -10.78 4.19
CA LEU A 523 3.49 -9.52 4.95
C LEU A 523 2.90 -8.35 4.17
N SER A 524 3.23 -8.23 2.87
CA SER A 524 2.76 -7.11 2.03
C SER A 524 1.70 -7.54 1.02
N PRO A 525 0.68 -6.71 0.78
CA PRO A 525 -0.30 -6.95 -0.28
C PRO A 525 0.31 -6.81 -1.68
N THR A 526 1.37 -6.02 -1.86
CA THR A 526 2.15 -5.96 -3.10
C THR A 526 3.54 -6.53 -2.86
N TRP A 527 3.94 -7.46 -3.71
CA TRP A 527 5.27 -8.04 -3.71
C TRP A 527 5.74 -8.35 -5.13
N GLY A 528 7.03 -8.56 -5.30
CA GLY A 528 7.57 -8.92 -6.60
C GLY A 528 8.91 -9.63 -6.53
N ILE A 529 9.27 -10.26 -7.63
CA ILE A 529 10.56 -10.89 -7.84
C ILE A 529 11.17 -10.45 -9.17
N TYR A 530 12.49 -10.47 -9.22
CA TYR A 530 13.27 -10.32 -10.44
C TYR A 530 13.52 -11.69 -11.07
N SER A 531 13.42 -11.77 -12.40
CA SER A 531 13.68 -12.99 -13.19
C SER A 531 15.01 -13.64 -12.81
N GLY A 532 15.03 -14.95 -12.60
CA GLY A 532 16.17 -15.68 -12.07
C GLY A 532 16.11 -15.92 -10.57
N TYR A 533 15.13 -15.37 -9.87
CA TYR A 533 14.84 -15.71 -8.49
C TYR A 533 14.62 -17.21 -8.30
N GLU A 534 13.92 -17.83 -9.25
CA GLU A 534 13.63 -19.26 -9.27
C GLU A 534 14.88 -20.14 -9.38
N LEU A 535 15.98 -19.58 -9.92
CA LEU A 535 17.28 -20.26 -9.99
C LEU A 535 18.10 -20.08 -8.71
N ALA A 536 17.65 -19.25 -7.78
CA ALA A 536 18.42 -18.81 -6.61
C ALA A 536 19.79 -18.21 -7.02
N GLU A 537 19.76 -17.29 -7.99
CA GLU A 537 20.96 -16.59 -8.45
C GLU A 537 21.54 -15.75 -7.31
N SER A 538 22.47 -16.35 -6.55
CA SER A 538 22.98 -15.84 -5.27
C SER A 538 24.44 -15.41 -5.28
N THR A 539 25.09 -15.33 -6.44
CA THR A 539 26.49 -14.93 -6.53
C THR A 539 26.59 -13.41 -6.67
N PRO A 540 27.19 -12.71 -5.68
CA PRO A 540 27.34 -11.26 -5.76
C PRO A 540 28.55 -10.84 -6.60
N ARG A 541 28.48 -9.65 -7.17
CA ARG A 541 29.66 -8.95 -7.70
C ARG A 541 30.59 -8.61 -6.52
N PRO A 542 31.89 -8.90 -6.58
CA PRO A 542 32.80 -8.67 -5.47
C PRO A 542 32.74 -7.23 -4.94
N GLY A 543 32.43 -7.07 -3.65
CA GLY A 543 32.35 -5.77 -2.98
C GLY A 543 31.04 -4.99 -3.18
N PHE A 544 30.03 -5.61 -3.82
CA PHE A 544 28.73 -4.97 -4.07
C PHE A 544 27.56 -5.88 -3.68
N GLU A 545 26.43 -5.31 -3.34
CA GLU A 545 25.16 -6.01 -3.13
C GLU A 545 24.37 -6.14 -4.45
N GLU A 546 25.07 -6.49 -5.53
CA GLU A 546 24.53 -6.68 -6.87
C GLU A 546 24.92 -8.06 -7.39
N GLN A 547 24.17 -8.66 -8.27
CA GLN A 547 24.52 -9.93 -8.90
C GLN A 547 25.78 -9.78 -9.78
N ILE A 548 26.63 -10.80 -9.81
CA ILE A 548 27.67 -10.92 -10.83
C ILE A 548 27.01 -11.23 -12.18
N ASP A 549 27.65 -10.82 -13.26
CA ASP A 549 27.13 -10.97 -14.63
C ASP A 549 25.68 -10.42 -14.70
N ASN A 550 25.54 -9.17 -14.21
CA ASN A 550 24.27 -8.52 -14.05
C ASN A 550 23.63 -8.24 -15.42
N GLU A 551 22.41 -8.68 -15.57
CA GLU A 551 21.58 -8.53 -16.78
C GLU A 551 21.37 -7.07 -17.20
N LYS A 552 21.60 -6.12 -16.30
CA LYS A 552 21.64 -4.68 -16.60
C LYS A 552 22.74 -4.34 -17.61
N TYR A 553 23.80 -5.15 -17.73
CA TYR A 553 24.98 -4.87 -18.56
C TYR A 553 25.25 -5.95 -19.60
N GLU A 554 24.55 -7.08 -19.56
CA GLU A 554 24.77 -8.18 -20.50
C GLU A 554 23.51 -9.01 -20.73
N TYR A 555 23.51 -9.84 -21.77
CA TYR A 555 22.45 -10.81 -22.00
C TYR A 555 22.58 -11.96 -21.00
N LYS A 556 21.45 -12.41 -20.44
CA LYS A 556 21.42 -13.48 -19.45
C LYS A 556 20.35 -14.54 -19.78
N PRO A 557 20.62 -15.44 -20.76
CA PRO A 557 19.74 -16.58 -21.01
C PRO A 557 19.75 -17.51 -19.80
N ARG A 558 18.56 -17.99 -19.39
CA ARG A 558 18.36 -18.83 -18.21
C ARG A 558 17.68 -20.14 -18.55
N ASP A 559 18.15 -21.25 -17.95
CA ASP A 559 17.48 -22.55 -18.03
C ASP A 559 16.52 -22.72 -16.83
N PHE A 560 15.30 -22.24 -17.00
CA PHE A 560 14.26 -22.36 -15.98
C PHE A 560 13.75 -23.79 -15.79
N VAL A 561 13.97 -24.70 -16.74
CA VAL A 561 13.60 -26.11 -16.58
C VAL A 561 14.49 -26.81 -15.58
N ALA A 562 15.79 -26.59 -15.67
CA ALA A 562 16.75 -27.14 -14.73
C ALA A 562 16.54 -26.59 -13.29
N ALA A 563 16.05 -25.34 -13.16
CA ALA A 563 15.79 -24.70 -11.88
C ALA A 563 14.66 -25.34 -11.06
N ARG A 564 13.72 -26.02 -11.68
CA ARG A 564 12.55 -26.62 -10.98
C ARG A 564 12.93 -27.58 -9.86
N ALA A 565 14.10 -28.21 -9.95
CA ALA A 565 14.58 -29.16 -8.95
C ALA A 565 14.81 -28.55 -7.56
N ASN A 566 15.01 -27.21 -7.44
CA ASN A 566 15.17 -26.52 -6.17
C ASN A 566 13.84 -26.22 -5.45
N GLY A 567 12.71 -26.36 -6.14
CA GLY A 567 11.35 -26.19 -5.61
C GLY A 567 10.96 -24.75 -5.30
N ILE A 568 11.64 -23.72 -5.82
CA ILE A 568 11.25 -22.31 -5.65
C ILE A 568 10.06 -22.00 -6.54
N GLU A 569 10.06 -22.40 -7.81
CA GLU A 569 8.95 -22.16 -8.75
C GLU A 569 7.62 -22.72 -8.20
N ASP A 570 7.63 -23.96 -7.64
CA ASP A 570 6.46 -24.55 -6.98
C ASP A 570 6.01 -23.73 -5.76
N LEU A 571 6.94 -23.26 -4.94
CA LEU A 571 6.62 -22.40 -3.79
C LEU A 571 5.99 -21.08 -4.23
N LEU A 572 6.54 -20.40 -5.25
CA LEU A 572 5.98 -19.14 -5.79
C LEU A 572 4.55 -19.35 -6.29
N THR A 573 4.30 -20.45 -7.00
CA THR A 573 2.97 -20.82 -7.50
C THR A 573 1.98 -20.99 -6.35
N ARG A 574 2.37 -21.71 -5.28
CA ARG A 574 1.50 -21.92 -4.11
C ARG A 574 1.27 -20.62 -3.32
N LEU A 575 2.29 -19.78 -3.18
CA LEU A 575 2.14 -18.49 -2.52
C LEU A 575 1.16 -17.59 -3.25
N ASN A 576 1.26 -17.47 -4.58
CA ASN A 576 0.35 -16.67 -5.36
C ASN A 576 -1.07 -17.27 -5.38
N ALA A 577 -1.21 -18.60 -5.40
CA ALA A 577 -2.50 -19.27 -5.26
C ALA A 577 -3.15 -18.97 -3.90
N ALA A 578 -2.38 -19.05 -2.80
CA ALA A 578 -2.87 -18.68 -1.47
C ALA A 578 -3.29 -17.19 -1.43
N ARG A 579 -2.51 -16.28 -2.02
CA ARG A 579 -2.86 -14.85 -2.09
C ARG A 579 -4.15 -14.60 -2.88
N ALA A 580 -4.38 -15.34 -3.94
CA ALA A 580 -5.61 -15.25 -4.73
C ALA A 580 -6.83 -15.80 -3.97
N ALA A 581 -6.63 -16.85 -3.17
CA ALA A 581 -7.69 -17.50 -2.39
C ALA A 581 -8.07 -16.74 -1.11
N HIS A 582 -7.12 -15.98 -0.52
CA HIS A 582 -7.26 -15.33 0.78
C HIS A 582 -7.29 -13.80 0.69
N PRO A 583 -8.48 -13.17 0.74
CA PRO A 583 -8.60 -11.70 0.80
C PRO A 583 -7.81 -11.06 1.95
N ALA A 584 -7.62 -11.74 3.08
CA ALA A 584 -6.81 -11.27 4.20
C ALA A 584 -5.36 -10.98 3.79
N LEU A 585 -4.76 -11.74 2.87
CA LEU A 585 -3.41 -11.52 2.37
C LEU A 585 -3.30 -10.31 1.44
N GLN A 586 -4.43 -9.82 0.92
CA GLN A 586 -4.51 -8.62 0.09
C GLN A 586 -4.73 -7.34 0.90
N GLN A 587 -4.90 -7.44 2.24
CA GLN A 587 -4.99 -6.31 3.15
C GLN A 587 -3.60 -5.93 3.69
N LEU A 588 -3.38 -4.63 3.98
CA LEU A 588 -2.15 -4.16 4.59
C LEU A 588 -2.27 -4.04 6.12
N ARG A 589 -3.42 -3.56 6.61
CA ARG A 589 -3.56 -3.06 7.98
C ARG A 589 -3.84 -4.14 9.02
N ASP A 590 -4.56 -5.17 8.69
CA ASP A 590 -5.02 -6.17 9.65
C ASP A 590 -3.98 -7.29 9.85
N ILE A 591 -2.80 -6.92 10.36
CA ILE A 591 -1.72 -7.83 10.71
C ILE A 591 -1.50 -7.82 12.22
N TRP A 592 -1.32 -9.01 12.79
CA TRP A 592 -1.04 -9.21 14.20
C TRP A 592 0.11 -10.19 14.40
N PHE A 593 1.10 -9.80 15.21
CA PHE A 593 2.26 -10.66 15.53
C PHE A 593 2.02 -11.48 16.78
N HIS A 594 2.33 -12.76 16.72
CA HIS A 594 2.19 -13.72 17.80
C HIS A 594 3.57 -14.04 18.42
N PRO A 595 3.68 -14.11 19.75
CA PRO A 595 4.93 -14.50 20.40
C PRO A 595 5.37 -15.92 20.00
N THR A 596 6.68 -16.13 19.94
CA THR A 596 7.29 -17.44 19.75
C THR A 596 8.41 -17.67 20.74
N SER A 597 8.70 -18.91 21.12
CA SER A 597 9.75 -19.27 22.06
C SER A 597 11.17 -19.22 21.48
N ASP A 598 11.32 -19.15 20.14
CA ASP A 598 12.59 -18.99 19.43
C ASP A 598 12.59 -17.65 18.65
N ASP A 599 13.61 -16.83 18.83
CA ASP A 599 13.76 -15.55 18.13
C ASP A 599 14.04 -15.70 16.62
N ALA A 600 14.45 -16.88 16.18
CA ALA A 600 14.55 -17.19 14.76
C ALA A 600 13.23 -17.65 14.13
N LEU A 601 12.13 -17.70 14.89
CA LEU A 601 10.79 -17.93 14.39
C LEU A 601 9.96 -16.64 14.50
N ILE A 602 9.34 -16.23 13.39
CA ILE A 602 8.35 -15.17 13.37
C ILE A 602 6.98 -15.75 13.05
N ALA A 603 5.96 -15.36 13.82
CA ALA A 603 4.58 -15.75 13.61
C ALA A 603 3.67 -14.53 13.55
N TYR A 604 2.77 -14.48 12.58
CA TYR A 604 1.80 -13.40 12.41
C TYR A 604 0.55 -13.90 11.70
N SER A 605 -0.57 -13.24 11.98
CA SER A 605 -1.83 -13.51 11.30
C SER A 605 -2.33 -12.27 10.58
N LYS A 606 -3.07 -12.48 9.50
CA LYS A 606 -3.89 -11.48 8.81
C LYS A 606 -5.33 -11.94 8.83
N ARG A 607 -6.25 -10.99 8.99
CA ARG A 607 -7.68 -11.27 9.06
C ARG A 607 -8.49 -10.22 8.31
N ILE A 608 -9.55 -10.65 7.66
CA ILE A 608 -10.68 -9.82 7.25
C ILE A 608 -11.96 -10.48 7.78
N ASP A 609 -12.83 -9.71 8.41
CA ASP A 609 -14.08 -10.22 8.94
C ASP A 609 -15.15 -10.37 7.84
N ALA A 610 -16.18 -11.21 8.11
CA ALA A 610 -17.26 -11.52 7.18
C ALA A 610 -17.97 -10.27 6.64
N ALA A 611 -18.08 -9.20 7.46
CA ALA A 611 -18.76 -7.97 7.06
C ALA A 611 -18.02 -7.18 5.97
N HIS A 612 -16.70 -7.37 5.86
CA HIS A 612 -15.85 -6.67 4.90
C HIS A 612 -15.24 -7.62 3.85
N SER A 613 -15.32 -8.92 4.08
CA SER A 613 -14.80 -9.92 3.15
C SER A 613 -15.67 -10.01 1.88
N PRO A 614 -15.06 -10.05 0.68
CA PRO A 614 -15.80 -10.23 -0.57
C PRO A 614 -16.51 -11.60 -0.65
N THR A 615 -16.11 -12.55 0.18
CA THR A 615 -16.76 -13.88 0.27
C THR A 615 -17.95 -13.90 1.22
N GLY A 616 -18.11 -12.86 2.09
CA GLY A 616 -19.10 -12.84 3.16
C GLY A 616 -18.78 -13.77 4.34
N GLU A 617 -17.57 -14.31 4.39
CA GLU A 617 -17.08 -15.17 5.45
C GLU A 617 -15.77 -14.58 6.04
N ASP A 618 -15.50 -14.88 7.32
CA ASP A 618 -14.22 -14.55 7.95
C ASP A 618 -13.09 -15.28 7.21
N ASP A 619 -12.03 -14.53 6.88
CA ASP A 619 -10.81 -15.11 6.31
C ASP A 619 -9.61 -14.80 7.22
N VAL A 620 -8.94 -15.85 7.69
CA VAL A 620 -7.82 -15.76 8.62
C VAL A 620 -6.67 -16.61 8.12
N VAL A 621 -5.54 -15.99 7.90
CA VAL A 621 -4.28 -16.65 7.52
C VAL A 621 -3.23 -16.41 8.59
N LEU A 622 -2.71 -17.50 9.15
CA LEU A 622 -1.61 -17.50 10.10
C LEU A 622 -0.33 -17.98 9.41
N THR A 623 0.71 -17.17 9.44
CA THR A 623 2.00 -17.49 8.83
C THR A 623 3.07 -17.66 9.91
N VAL A 624 3.85 -18.74 9.83
CA VAL A 624 5.03 -18.99 10.68
C VAL A 624 6.24 -19.22 9.79
N VAL A 625 7.29 -18.43 9.96
CA VAL A 625 8.50 -18.49 9.11
C VAL A 625 9.75 -18.65 9.96
N SER A 626 10.67 -19.51 9.51
CA SER A 626 12.03 -19.52 10.03
C SER A 626 12.84 -18.39 9.41
N LEU A 627 13.49 -17.57 10.24
CA LEU A 627 14.39 -16.50 9.80
C LEU A 627 15.85 -17.00 9.63
N ASP A 628 16.09 -18.29 9.89
CA ASP A 628 17.41 -18.90 9.74
C ASP A 628 17.44 -19.84 8.53
N PRO A 629 18.15 -19.47 7.46
CA PRO A 629 18.25 -20.31 6.28
C PRO A 629 19.23 -21.50 6.44
N SER A 630 19.96 -21.56 7.54
CA SER A 630 21.12 -22.46 7.70
C SER A 630 20.93 -23.53 8.78
N ASN A 631 19.91 -23.40 9.63
CA ASN A 631 19.67 -24.36 10.72
C ASN A 631 18.20 -24.72 10.82
N VAL A 632 17.93 -25.92 11.30
CA VAL A 632 16.59 -26.32 11.74
C VAL A 632 16.20 -25.48 12.94
N ARG A 633 14.99 -24.90 12.89
CA ARG A 633 14.42 -24.12 14.00
C ARG A 633 13.13 -24.76 14.46
N GLU A 634 12.96 -24.78 15.76
CA GLU A 634 11.80 -25.35 16.40
C GLU A 634 11.44 -24.58 17.68
N GLY A 635 10.16 -24.50 17.99
CA GLY A 635 9.69 -23.80 19.14
C GLY A 635 8.17 -23.76 19.22
N GLU A 636 7.67 -23.05 20.22
CA GLU A 636 6.24 -22.83 20.44
C GLU A 636 5.80 -21.50 19.86
N VAL A 637 4.60 -21.48 19.30
CA VAL A 637 3.85 -20.31 18.85
C VAL A 637 2.68 -20.10 19.81
N TYR A 638 2.58 -18.89 20.40
CA TYR A 638 1.55 -18.53 21.36
C TYR A 638 0.50 -17.65 20.69
N LEU A 639 -0.70 -18.21 20.41
CA LEU A 639 -1.73 -17.51 19.66
C LEU A 639 -2.60 -16.63 20.56
N ASN A 640 -2.85 -15.40 20.12
CA ASN A 640 -3.93 -14.58 20.64
C ASN A 640 -5.22 -14.87 19.86
N LEU A 641 -6.09 -15.71 20.42
CA LEU A 641 -7.30 -16.19 19.75
C LEU A 641 -8.31 -15.07 19.46
N VAL A 642 -8.38 -14.06 20.31
CA VAL A 642 -9.25 -12.89 20.10
C VAL A 642 -8.86 -12.12 18.85
N GLN A 643 -7.56 -12.00 18.58
CA GLN A 643 -7.06 -11.36 17.37
C GLN A 643 -7.31 -12.18 16.10
N LEU A 644 -7.50 -13.49 16.25
CA LEU A 644 -7.95 -14.37 15.18
C LEU A 644 -9.47 -14.31 14.96
N GLY A 645 -10.20 -13.50 15.75
CA GLY A 645 -11.67 -13.41 15.70
C GLY A 645 -12.39 -14.54 16.41
N LEU A 646 -11.68 -15.29 17.24
CA LEU A 646 -12.20 -16.45 17.95
C LEU A 646 -12.52 -16.10 19.40
N PRO A 647 -13.48 -16.77 20.06
CA PRO A 647 -13.70 -16.55 21.47
C PRO A 647 -12.42 -16.83 22.25
N GLY A 648 -12.11 -15.95 23.21
CA GLY A 648 -11.02 -16.17 24.16
C GLY A 648 -11.29 -17.41 25.03
N ASP A 649 -10.34 -17.70 25.94
CA ASP A 649 -10.50 -18.77 26.92
C ASP A 649 -11.83 -18.59 27.69
N THR A 650 -12.79 -19.47 27.43
CA THR A 650 -14.03 -19.55 28.18
C THR A 650 -13.97 -20.84 29.03
N ASP A 651 -13.95 -20.67 30.36
CA ASP A 651 -13.96 -21.74 31.34
C ASP A 651 -12.72 -22.67 31.34
N GLY A 652 -11.53 -22.16 30.95
CA GLY A 652 -10.29 -22.93 30.98
C GLY A 652 -10.12 -23.93 29.85
N ALA A 653 -10.99 -23.91 28.83
CA ALA A 653 -10.85 -24.69 27.62
C ALA A 653 -10.47 -23.80 26.45
N PHE A 654 -9.26 -23.95 25.95
CA PHE A 654 -8.85 -23.30 24.70
C PHE A 654 -9.62 -23.92 23.52
N PRO A 655 -10.30 -23.11 22.68
CA PRO A 655 -10.91 -23.63 21.46
C PRO A 655 -9.86 -24.30 20.59
N CYS A 656 -10.19 -25.49 20.06
CA CYS A 656 -9.38 -26.13 19.03
C CYS A 656 -9.63 -25.48 17.68
N LEU A 657 -8.57 -25.36 16.89
CA LEU A 657 -8.56 -24.80 15.56
C LEU A 657 -8.15 -25.88 14.57
N ARG A 658 -8.82 -25.95 13.45
CA ARG A 658 -8.26 -26.61 12.27
C ARG A 658 -7.40 -25.61 11.51
N VAL A 659 -6.14 -25.97 11.24
CA VAL A 659 -5.27 -25.18 10.39
C VAL A 659 -4.83 -26.03 9.20
N THR A 660 -4.97 -25.49 7.99
CA THR A 660 -4.56 -26.16 6.75
C THR A 660 -3.43 -25.36 6.12
N ASP A 661 -2.31 -26.00 5.88
CA ASP A 661 -1.12 -25.40 5.30
C ASP A 661 -1.26 -25.28 3.78
N GLU A 662 -1.41 -24.08 3.27
CA GLU A 662 -1.59 -23.76 1.85
C GLU A 662 -0.32 -24.13 1.01
N LEU A 663 0.85 -24.25 1.66
CA LEU A 663 2.07 -24.66 0.97
C LEU A 663 2.18 -26.18 0.77
N THR A 664 1.51 -26.98 1.62
CA THR A 664 1.67 -28.45 1.61
C THR A 664 0.36 -29.21 1.52
N GLY A 665 -0.77 -28.57 1.84
CA GLY A 665 -2.08 -29.19 1.98
C GLY A 665 -2.24 -30.00 3.27
N ALA A 666 -1.25 -30.00 4.16
CA ALA A 666 -1.34 -30.71 5.44
C ALA A 666 -2.26 -29.97 6.42
N ALA A 667 -3.09 -30.73 7.14
CA ALA A 667 -3.97 -30.17 8.15
C ALA A 667 -3.52 -30.57 9.56
N TYR A 668 -3.70 -29.64 10.50
CA TYR A 668 -3.33 -29.84 11.90
C TYR A 668 -4.45 -29.33 12.80
N GLU A 669 -4.49 -29.83 14.04
CA GLU A 669 -5.30 -29.29 15.12
C GLU A 669 -4.42 -28.46 16.05
N TRP A 670 -4.74 -27.17 16.17
CA TRP A 670 -4.00 -26.19 16.96
C TRP A 670 -4.86 -25.64 18.09
N SER A 671 -4.20 -25.00 19.07
CA SER A 671 -4.83 -24.32 20.20
C SER A 671 -4.08 -23.01 20.52
N GLY A 672 -4.19 -22.50 21.74
CA GLY A 672 -3.45 -21.30 22.16
C GLY A 672 -1.92 -21.44 22.11
N THR A 673 -1.38 -22.68 22.26
CA THR A 673 0.08 -22.95 22.20
C THR A 673 0.35 -24.13 21.29
N ASN A 674 1.26 -23.95 20.33
CA ASN A 674 1.48 -24.94 19.29
C ASN A 674 2.99 -25.08 18.97
N TYR A 675 3.48 -26.32 18.94
CA TYR A 675 4.85 -26.62 18.54
C TYR A 675 5.01 -26.59 17.03
N VAL A 676 6.08 -25.94 16.56
CA VAL A 676 6.46 -25.87 15.15
C VAL A 676 7.93 -26.26 14.98
N ARG A 677 8.22 -27.02 13.92
CA ARG A 677 9.57 -27.35 13.49
C ARG A 677 9.74 -27.07 12.01
N LEU A 678 10.62 -26.15 11.67
CA LEU A 678 10.95 -25.75 10.30
C LEU A 678 12.36 -26.22 9.95
N ASP A 679 12.50 -26.88 8.80
CA ASP A 679 13.71 -27.53 8.36
C ASP A 679 14.07 -27.04 6.93
N PRO A 680 15.02 -26.10 6.79
CA PRO A 680 15.38 -25.54 5.50
C PRO A 680 16.00 -26.60 4.56
N PHE A 681 16.63 -27.65 5.10
CA PHE A 681 17.25 -28.72 4.31
C PHE A 681 16.19 -29.67 3.71
N ALA A 682 15.06 -29.82 4.38
CA ALA A 682 13.88 -30.51 3.87
C ALA A 682 12.97 -29.62 3.01
N GLY A 683 13.40 -28.37 2.74
CA GLY A 683 12.63 -27.39 1.98
C GLY A 683 11.46 -26.76 2.74
N ARG A 684 11.30 -27.05 4.03
CA ARG A 684 10.24 -26.51 4.88
C ARG A 684 10.75 -25.29 5.65
N VAL A 685 10.57 -24.11 5.08
CA VAL A 685 11.01 -22.84 5.68
C VAL A 685 9.89 -22.10 6.39
N ALA A 686 8.63 -22.45 6.11
CA ALA A 686 7.47 -21.78 6.65
C ALA A 686 6.22 -22.68 6.64
N HIS A 687 5.21 -22.22 7.36
CA HIS A 687 3.79 -22.61 7.20
C HIS A 687 2.97 -21.36 6.83
N VAL A 688 2.04 -21.50 5.91
CA VAL A 688 0.99 -20.52 5.60
C VAL A 688 -0.34 -21.21 5.83
N LEU A 689 -0.98 -20.92 6.93
CA LEU A 689 -2.07 -21.70 7.50
C LEU A 689 -3.39 -20.95 7.36
N ARG A 690 -4.34 -21.53 6.63
CA ARG A 690 -5.75 -21.13 6.73
C ARG A 690 -6.29 -21.61 8.07
N VAL A 691 -6.93 -20.71 8.80
CA VAL A 691 -7.45 -20.98 10.16
C VAL A 691 -8.97 -21.11 10.13
N GLU A 692 -9.50 -22.21 10.66
CA GLU A 692 -10.94 -22.48 10.78
C GLU A 692 -11.24 -22.89 12.24
N PRO A 693 -12.35 -22.41 12.86
CA PRO A 693 -12.78 -22.90 14.16
C PRO A 693 -13.22 -24.36 14.02
N LEU A 694 -12.93 -25.19 15.04
CA LEU A 694 -13.44 -26.58 15.14
C LEU A 694 -14.74 -26.64 15.89
#